data_1c8c3fbb89a3a7d048e686772bd92a78
#
_entry.id   1c8c3fbb89a3a7d048e686772bd92a78
#
_cell.length_a   1.000
_cell.length_b   1.000
_cell.length_c   1.000
_cell.angle_alpha   90.00
_cell.angle_beta   90.00
_cell.angle_gamma   90.00
#
_symmetry.space_group_name_H-M   'P 1'
#
loop_
_entity.id
_entity.type
_entity.pdbx_description
1 polymer ?
#
loop_
_entity_poly.entity_id
_entity_poly.type
_entity_poly.pdbx_seq_one_letter_code
_entity_poly.pdbx_strand_id
1 'polypeptide(L)'
;MDGNEASFSEGEIMKEQKNRMVNERDFHQSPNYTAPDKEKERLIKKLGEMITDRYAVKLTHSLQTDDPEYWALDAVLTKEEARFMLSFGKTRVPYSVEELAKKNSMSAEEAQKIIDHLVWIGVIEMNRENPDHHRQYNVPIFVPGSAEFMMMQEPLTREHPEIATFFNLMTQMPLEGMTPMIPMGGAGVGMHVIPIEKAIETQNQSVSVEHISHWLNKYDKYSVGLCTCRRQQEIRGEGSGDPAGEFCIGVGDMAEFCVVRGTGRYITYEEVLEILERAERHGYVHQITNIDGEDKIVAICNCAPGVCNALRTSQLYNTPNLSRSAYRAHVEREKCVACGKCVEVCPVGAAKLGQKLCRKDGTEVTYPKTLLPDAVKWTEDNWNPNYREDAKINCYDSGTAPCKTACPAHLAVQGYVKMAGEGRYLDALKLIKKDNPFPAVCGSICNRRCEDACTRGTVDSPIAIDEIKKFIAAKELEQETRYIPVCENPEGKLWGAEYRMAVIGAGPAGLTCAYYLRERGYDVTVFEKEEQPGGMLIYGIPNFRLEKDVLRAEIDVLRRMGVEFRCGTEVGKDITIEELRRQGYKAFYMAIGLQGGRRTGVPGEDAEGVKSGVAFLKEAAAGFAGGTESDLVKLSGDVVVIGGGNVAVDVARTAVRCTNGKVTMLCLESAEEMPAAEDEAEDAAAEGVIIRNGWGPKEILTKEIAAADGTSERVVTGVVFKRCTQVKDAEGRFCPRYDENDTMTIACSNVLEAVGQSAEWGTLLEGTKVELGRGGLAVHDTVTFQTAEPDIFVGGDAGHGARFAIDAIADGKKACESMHRYVHAGQSLTIGRDLREFRELDKDDIQIPSYDHSSRQVPGHKAGDPKGTFHDLREPFTPEQVRTEAGRCLGCGATTVDENRCIGCGLCTTRCEFDAIHLERDLPEASNMVATEDKLPVVGKYALKRQFKILFNKGENVQ
;
A
#
# COMPACT_ATOMS: atom_id res chain seq x y z
N MET A 1 -14.86 -32.22 13.77
CA MET A 1 -13.66 -32.59 13.04
C MET A 1 -13.00 -31.28 12.72
N ASP A 2 -11.93 -31.01 13.43
CA ASP A 2 -11.30 -29.71 13.50
C ASP A 2 -10.53 -29.46 12.19
N GLY A 3 -11.05 -28.53 11.39
CA GLY A 3 -10.34 -27.94 10.27
C GLY A 3 -9.45 -26.83 10.82
N ASN A 4 -8.19 -27.08 10.95
CA ASN A 4 -7.17 -26.07 11.20
C ASN A 4 -7.14 -25.12 10.00
N GLU A 5 -7.86 -23.99 10.12
CA GLU A 5 -7.60 -22.83 9.29
C GLU A 5 -6.27 -22.24 9.78
N ALA A 6 -5.19 -22.51 9.05
CA ALA A 6 -3.94 -21.77 9.20
C ALA A 6 -4.12 -20.36 8.61
N SER A 7 -4.99 -19.56 9.22
CA SER A 7 -4.86 -18.12 9.15
C SER A 7 -3.70 -17.77 10.07
N PHE A 8 -2.49 -17.66 9.52
CA PHE A 8 -1.42 -16.99 10.25
C PHE A 8 -1.95 -15.62 10.64
N SER A 9 -1.98 -15.35 11.94
CA SER A 9 -2.28 -13.99 12.41
C SER A 9 -1.23 -13.03 11.85
N GLU A 10 -1.60 -11.78 11.59
CA GLU A 10 -0.62 -10.75 11.16
C GLU A 10 0.63 -10.77 12.04
N GLY A 11 0.49 -11.04 13.34
CA GLY A 11 1.59 -11.22 14.28
C GLY A 11 2.48 -12.45 14.02
N GLU A 12 1.98 -13.51 13.40
CA GLU A 12 2.77 -14.71 13.07
C GLU A 12 3.56 -14.52 11.78
N ILE A 13 2.98 -13.87 10.76
CA ILE A 13 3.68 -13.46 9.53
C ILE A 13 4.83 -12.52 9.89
N MET A 14 4.57 -11.56 10.76
CA MET A 14 5.56 -10.62 11.28
C MET A 14 6.66 -11.30 12.09
N LYS A 15 6.29 -12.30 12.89
CA LYS A 15 7.24 -13.08 13.70
C LYS A 15 8.13 -13.98 12.82
N GLU A 16 7.60 -14.50 11.72
CA GLU A 16 8.37 -15.27 10.75
C GLU A 16 9.32 -14.37 9.93
N GLN A 17 8.88 -13.18 9.54
CA GLN A 17 9.73 -12.14 8.92
C GLN A 17 10.83 -11.69 9.90
N LYS A 18 10.48 -11.47 11.18
CA LYS A 18 11.42 -11.16 12.26
C LYS A 18 12.51 -12.23 12.36
N ASN A 19 12.14 -13.50 12.36
CA ASN A 19 13.07 -14.61 12.47
C ASN A 19 13.96 -14.74 11.22
N ARG A 20 13.44 -14.52 10.02
CA ARG A 20 14.25 -14.50 8.79
C ARG A 20 15.31 -13.41 8.79
N MET A 21 14.99 -12.21 9.23
CA MET A 21 15.94 -11.08 9.24
C MET A 21 17.05 -11.22 10.31
N VAL A 22 16.83 -11.96 11.38
CA VAL A 22 17.74 -12.06 12.55
C VAL A 22 18.55 -13.36 12.57
N ASN A 23 18.02 -14.45 12.02
CA ASN A 23 18.61 -15.79 12.16
C ASN A 23 19.44 -16.28 10.97
N GLU A 24 19.79 -15.41 10.02
CA GLU A 24 20.71 -15.80 8.93
C GLU A 24 22.17 -15.93 9.35
N ARG A 25 22.43 -16.09 10.65
CA ARG A 25 23.73 -16.53 11.17
C ARG A 25 24.09 -17.98 10.77
N ASP A 26 23.13 -18.69 10.17
CA ASP A 26 23.29 -20.07 9.70
C ASP A 26 23.62 -20.17 8.20
N PHE A 27 24.33 -19.18 7.65
CA PHE A 27 24.82 -19.33 6.29
C PHE A 27 25.94 -20.38 6.27
N HIS A 28 25.59 -21.58 5.87
CA HIS A 28 26.51 -22.70 5.74
C HIS A 28 26.86 -22.89 4.25
N GLN A 29 28.03 -22.46 3.88
CA GLN A 29 28.72 -22.77 2.63
C GLN A 29 28.05 -22.31 1.32
N SER A 30 28.79 -21.54 0.53
CA SER A 30 28.50 -21.34 -0.89
C SER A 30 28.28 -22.67 -1.60
N PRO A 31 27.27 -22.82 -2.47
CA PRO A 31 27.10 -24.00 -3.31
C PRO A 31 28.32 -24.27 -4.21
N ASN A 32 29.20 -23.29 -4.38
CA ASN A 32 30.45 -23.37 -5.15
C ASN A 32 31.68 -23.67 -4.30
N TYR A 33 31.51 -24.01 -3.01
CA TYR A 33 32.63 -24.35 -2.13
C TYR A 33 33.36 -25.58 -2.62
N THR A 34 34.61 -25.42 -3.02
CA THR A 34 35.55 -26.54 -3.29
C THR A 34 36.43 -26.77 -2.08
N ALA A 35 36.91 -28.04 -1.87
CA ALA A 35 37.76 -28.39 -0.73
C ALA A 35 38.95 -27.43 -0.59
N PRO A 36 39.26 -26.91 0.61
CA PRO A 36 40.15 -25.79 0.79
C PRO A 36 41.60 -26.11 0.39
N ASP A 37 42.15 -25.28 -0.50
CA ASP A 37 43.61 -25.13 -0.58
C ASP A 37 44.07 -24.39 0.69
N LYS A 38 44.80 -25.10 1.58
CA LYS A 38 45.27 -24.55 2.88
C LYS A 38 46.08 -23.25 2.73
N GLU A 39 46.76 -23.09 1.60
CA GLU A 39 47.49 -21.86 1.35
C GLU A 39 46.54 -20.71 0.96
N LYS A 40 45.57 -20.96 0.10
CA LYS A 40 44.51 -19.99 -0.25
C LYS A 40 43.73 -19.59 1.02
N GLU A 41 43.30 -20.56 1.83
CA GLU A 41 42.60 -20.33 3.09
C GLU A 41 43.38 -19.35 3.99
N ARG A 42 44.68 -19.57 4.17
CA ARG A 42 45.53 -18.67 4.99
C ARG A 42 45.61 -17.26 4.41
N LEU A 43 45.70 -17.13 3.09
CA LEU A 43 45.76 -15.83 2.41
C LEU A 43 44.45 -15.09 2.53
N ILE A 44 43.31 -15.75 2.30
CA ILE A 44 41.96 -15.17 2.39
C ILE A 44 41.65 -14.73 3.82
N LYS A 45 41.98 -15.54 4.85
CA LYS A 45 41.82 -15.16 6.26
C LYS A 45 42.58 -13.87 6.59
N LYS A 46 43.85 -13.78 6.20
CA LYS A 46 44.65 -12.57 6.39
C LYS A 46 44.07 -11.35 5.65
N LEU A 47 43.57 -11.56 4.45
CA LEU A 47 42.95 -10.51 3.66
C LEU A 47 41.64 -10.03 4.30
N GLY A 48 40.78 -10.95 4.71
CA GLY A 48 39.54 -10.65 5.41
C GLY A 48 39.79 -9.89 6.71
N GLU A 49 40.78 -10.29 7.52
CA GLU A 49 41.21 -9.55 8.72
C GLU A 49 41.74 -8.13 8.43
N MET A 50 42.38 -7.93 7.28
CA MET A 50 42.84 -6.61 6.85
C MET A 50 41.69 -5.68 6.48
N ILE A 51 40.67 -6.21 5.80
CA ILE A 51 39.58 -5.41 5.19
C ILE A 51 38.40 -5.27 6.17
N THR A 52 38.15 -6.23 7.07
CA THR A 52 36.95 -6.31 7.89
C THR A 52 36.62 -5.02 8.66
N ASP A 53 35.34 -4.71 8.78
CA ASP A 53 34.82 -3.61 9.61
C ASP A 53 34.52 -4.08 11.04
N ARG A 54 34.61 -5.38 11.32
CA ARG A 54 34.45 -5.96 12.66
C ARG A 54 35.72 -5.78 13.48
N TYR A 55 35.78 -4.74 14.30
CA TYR A 55 36.95 -4.39 15.11
C TYR A 55 37.48 -5.55 15.98
N ALA A 56 36.58 -6.35 16.54
CA ALA A 56 36.97 -7.52 17.34
C ALA A 56 37.82 -8.49 16.52
N VAL A 57 37.36 -8.86 15.31
CA VAL A 57 38.09 -9.76 14.40
C VAL A 57 39.43 -9.15 13.98
N LYS A 58 39.42 -7.84 13.66
CA LYS A 58 40.64 -7.12 13.23
C LYS A 58 41.73 -7.07 14.31
N LEU A 59 41.33 -6.96 15.59
CA LEU A 59 42.27 -6.91 16.73
C LEU A 59 42.73 -8.30 17.19
N THR A 60 41.85 -9.29 17.10
CA THR A 60 42.13 -10.63 17.62
C THR A 60 42.71 -11.59 16.58
N HIS A 61 42.67 -11.21 15.29
CA HIS A 61 43.05 -12.10 14.17
C HIS A 61 42.37 -13.46 14.23
N SER A 62 41.08 -13.45 14.47
CA SER A 62 40.27 -14.66 14.76
C SER A 62 39.31 -15.06 13.64
N LEU A 63 39.51 -14.61 12.40
CA LEU A 63 38.64 -14.92 11.26
C LEU A 63 38.59 -16.42 11.00
N GLN A 64 37.39 -16.98 10.92
CA GLN A 64 37.14 -18.39 10.62
C GLN A 64 36.64 -18.59 9.19
N THR A 65 36.57 -19.83 8.74
CA THR A 65 36.10 -20.18 7.38
C THR A 65 34.58 -20.03 7.18
N ASP A 66 33.84 -20.01 8.27
CA ASP A 66 32.40 -19.76 8.31
C ASP A 66 32.04 -18.27 8.47
N ASP A 67 33.05 -17.40 8.67
CA ASP A 67 32.84 -15.97 8.67
C ASP A 67 32.52 -15.43 7.24
N PRO A 68 31.63 -14.44 7.10
CA PRO A 68 31.21 -13.92 5.80
C PRO A 68 32.39 -13.32 4.99
N GLU A 69 33.33 -12.69 5.64
CA GLU A 69 34.54 -12.16 4.99
C GLU A 69 35.36 -13.25 4.30
N TYR A 70 35.45 -14.42 4.92
CA TYR A 70 36.21 -15.53 4.36
C TYR A 70 35.52 -16.07 3.09
N TRP A 71 34.31 -16.60 3.22
CA TRP A 71 33.67 -17.32 2.12
C TRP A 71 33.33 -16.41 0.93
N ALA A 72 33.05 -15.11 1.17
CA ALA A 72 32.80 -14.18 0.08
C ALA A 72 34.06 -13.88 -0.72
N LEU A 73 35.21 -13.65 -0.06
CA LEU A 73 36.49 -13.42 -0.76
C LEU A 73 37.01 -14.72 -1.40
N ASP A 74 36.83 -15.86 -0.75
CA ASP A 74 37.23 -17.14 -1.31
C ASP A 74 36.46 -17.50 -2.60
N ALA A 75 35.19 -17.12 -2.69
CA ALA A 75 34.37 -17.36 -3.86
C ALA A 75 34.85 -16.59 -5.10
N VAL A 76 35.34 -15.37 -4.93
CA VAL A 76 35.59 -14.44 -6.06
C VAL A 76 37.09 -14.27 -6.37
N LEU A 77 38.02 -14.66 -5.48
CA LEU A 77 39.45 -14.46 -5.65
C LEU A 77 40.21 -15.75 -5.92
N THR A 78 41.19 -15.68 -6.79
CA THR A 78 42.23 -16.69 -6.93
C THR A 78 43.28 -16.55 -5.83
N LYS A 79 44.09 -17.56 -5.64
CA LYS A 79 45.22 -17.55 -4.70
C LYS A 79 46.25 -16.44 -5.02
N GLU A 80 46.50 -16.24 -6.30
CA GLU A 80 47.43 -15.21 -6.77
C GLU A 80 46.90 -13.80 -6.51
N GLU A 81 45.64 -13.54 -6.78
CA GLU A 81 44.98 -12.27 -6.49
C GLU A 81 44.92 -11.96 -4.99
N ALA A 82 44.61 -12.96 -4.16
CA ALA A 82 44.63 -12.78 -2.70
C ALA A 82 46.03 -12.39 -2.19
N ARG A 83 47.10 -12.98 -2.77
CA ARG A 83 48.48 -12.61 -2.44
C ARG A 83 48.79 -11.20 -2.94
N PHE A 84 48.36 -10.83 -4.14
CA PHE A 84 48.54 -9.51 -4.69
C PHE A 84 47.85 -8.42 -3.83
N MET A 85 46.61 -8.65 -3.41
CA MET A 85 45.88 -7.74 -2.53
C MET A 85 46.58 -7.53 -1.17
N LEU A 86 47.16 -8.59 -0.58
CA LEU A 86 47.91 -8.47 0.66
C LEU A 86 49.17 -7.56 0.53
N SER A 87 49.66 -7.36 -0.69
CA SER A 87 50.80 -6.46 -0.91
C SER A 87 50.49 -4.98 -0.66
N PHE A 88 49.19 -4.58 -0.62
CA PHE A 88 48.79 -3.22 -0.22
C PHE A 88 49.09 -2.97 1.27
N GLY A 89 49.06 -3.98 2.12
CA GLY A 89 49.39 -3.92 3.55
C GLY A 89 48.32 -3.26 4.42
N LYS A 90 47.58 -2.26 3.93
CA LYS A 90 46.48 -1.57 4.64
C LYS A 90 45.37 -1.17 3.64
N THR A 91 44.19 -1.02 4.15
CA THR A 91 43.05 -0.39 3.41
C THR A 91 43.27 1.11 3.21
N ARG A 92 42.74 1.66 2.14
CA ARG A 92 42.71 3.10 1.80
C ARG A 92 44.11 3.74 1.62
N VAL A 93 45.14 2.94 1.36
CA VAL A 93 46.47 3.43 0.98
C VAL A 93 46.64 3.28 -0.53
N PRO A 94 46.78 4.39 -1.29
CA PRO A 94 46.84 4.32 -2.74
C PRO A 94 48.26 3.96 -3.21
N TYR A 95 48.30 3.21 -4.33
CA TYR A 95 49.56 2.86 -5.02
C TYR A 95 49.38 2.97 -6.54
N SER A 96 50.44 3.29 -7.24
CA SER A 96 50.50 3.18 -8.70
C SER A 96 50.69 1.72 -9.14
N VAL A 97 50.49 1.44 -10.42
CA VAL A 97 50.72 0.11 -11.02
C VAL A 97 52.18 -0.31 -10.86
N GLU A 98 53.10 0.62 -11.09
CA GLU A 98 54.55 0.41 -11.00
C GLU A 98 55.02 0.07 -9.58
N GLU A 99 54.42 0.70 -8.59
CA GLU A 99 54.70 0.41 -7.16
C GLU A 99 54.22 -0.99 -6.79
N LEU A 100 53.00 -1.37 -7.23
CA LEU A 100 52.45 -2.68 -6.98
C LEU A 100 53.17 -3.80 -7.74
N ALA A 101 53.57 -3.56 -8.99
CA ALA A 101 54.40 -4.45 -9.78
C ALA A 101 55.75 -4.74 -9.09
N LYS A 102 56.42 -3.69 -8.58
CA LYS A 102 57.65 -3.83 -7.81
C LYS A 102 57.45 -4.61 -6.52
N LYS A 103 56.40 -4.33 -5.75
CA LYS A 103 56.09 -5.05 -4.51
C LYS A 103 55.87 -6.54 -4.73
N ASN A 104 55.32 -6.91 -5.86
CA ASN A 104 54.95 -8.30 -6.21
C ASN A 104 56.00 -8.97 -7.12
N SER A 105 57.10 -8.30 -7.46
CA SER A 105 58.19 -8.82 -8.31
C SER A 105 57.71 -9.29 -9.67
N MET A 106 56.83 -8.53 -10.31
CA MET A 106 56.25 -8.81 -11.61
C MET A 106 56.36 -7.58 -12.55
N SER A 107 56.04 -7.76 -13.82
CA SER A 107 56.01 -6.64 -14.78
C SER A 107 54.78 -5.74 -14.51
N ALA A 108 54.84 -4.49 -14.94
CA ALA A 108 53.70 -3.58 -14.85
C ALA A 108 52.49 -4.07 -15.68
N GLU A 109 52.71 -4.75 -16.79
CA GLU A 109 51.63 -5.32 -17.61
C GLU A 109 50.91 -6.49 -16.91
N GLU A 110 51.68 -7.36 -16.21
CA GLU A 110 51.11 -8.44 -15.41
C GLU A 110 50.32 -7.88 -14.22
N ALA A 111 50.89 -6.88 -13.53
CA ALA A 111 50.20 -6.21 -12.42
C ALA A 111 48.90 -5.53 -12.88
N GLN A 112 48.89 -4.87 -14.03
CA GLN A 112 47.71 -4.20 -14.59
C GLN A 112 46.60 -5.20 -14.89
N LYS A 113 46.90 -6.39 -15.45
CA LYS A 113 45.87 -7.42 -15.71
C LYS A 113 45.21 -7.91 -14.43
N ILE A 114 45.98 -8.12 -13.36
CA ILE A 114 45.44 -8.50 -12.06
C ILE A 114 44.59 -7.36 -11.50
N ILE A 115 45.08 -6.13 -11.56
CA ILE A 115 44.34 -4.94 -11.09
C ILE A 115 43.02 -4.78 -11.83
N ASP A 116 43.03 -4.91 -13.18
CA ASP A 116 41.82 -4.73 -13.99
C ASP A 116 40.72 -5.72 -13.57
N HIS A 117 41.09 -6.98 -13.29
CA HIS A 117 40.14 -7.98 -12.81
C HIS A 117 39.65 -7.68 -11.38
N LEU A 118 40.55 -7.30 -10.48
CA LEU A 118 40.18 -6.95 -9.09
C LEU A 118 39.32 -5.66 -9.01
N VAL A 119 39.57 -4.70 -9.92
CA VAL A 119 38.73 -3.51 -10.12
C VAL A 119 37.34 -3.93 -10.64
N TRP A 120 37.29 -4.85 -11.62
CA TRP A 120 36.02 -5.35 -12.16
C TRP A 120 35.21 -6.07 -11.08
N ILE A 121 35.83 -6.93 -10.25
CA ILE A 121 35.16 -7.56 -9.08
C ILE A 121 34.69 -6.46 -8.10
N GLY A 122 35.45 -5.42 -7.85
CA GLY A 122 35.19 -4.32 -6.92
C GLY A 122 35.88 -4.48 -5.55
N VAL A 123 36.90 -5.30 -5.48
CA VAL A 123 37.73 -5.43 -4.26
C VAL A 123 38.92 -4.47 -4.23
N ILE A 124 39.17 -3.81 -5.35
CA ILE A 124 40.11 -2.68 -5.49
C ILE A 124 39.35 -1.50 -6.07
N GLU A 125 39.52 -0.33 -5.47
CA GLU A 125 39.00 0.96 -5.91
C GLU A 125 40.11 1.75 -6.63
N MET A 126 39.75 2.59 -7.59
CA MET A 126 40.66 3.51 -8.23
C MET A 126 40.22 4.95 -8.01
N ASN A 127 41.19 5.85 -7.91
CA ASN A 127 41.00 7.30 -7.88
C ASN A 127 42.13 8.01 -8.59
N ARG A 128 42.05 9.36 -8.65
CA ARG A 128 43.06 10.25 -9.23
C ARG A 128 43.49 11.35 -8.24
N GLU A 129 43.42 11.08 -6.94
CA GLU A 129 43.63 12.03 -5.87
C GLU A 129 45.10 12.31 -5.58
N ASN A 130 45.93 12.27 -6.58
CA ASN A 130 47.35 12.67 -6.49
C ASN A 130 47.60 13.95 -7.29
N PRO A 131 48.71 14.66 -7.02
CA PRO A 131 49.02 15.94 -7.70
C PRO A 131 49.07 15.87 -9.22
N ASP A 132 49.42 14.73 -9.75
CA ASP A 132 49.60 14.51 -11.20
C ASP A 132 48.32 13.95 -11.86
N HIS A 133 47.26 13.72 -11.10
CA HIS A 133 45.96 13.14 -11.53
C HIS A 133 46.10 11.80 -12.28
N HIS A 134 47.14 11.01 -11.99
CA HIS A 134 47.30 9.66 -12.50
C HIS A 134 46.43 8.69 -11.74
N ARG A 135 46.03 7.60 -12.41
CA ARG A 135 45.30 6.51 -11.75
C ARG A 135 46.14 5.87 -10.67
N GLN A 136 45.56 5.73 -9.51
CA GLN A 136 46.11 5.00 -8.37
C GLN A 136 45.03 4.09 -7.81
N TYR A 137 45.44 3.06 -7.11
CA TYR A 137 44.60 1.97 -6.67
C TYR A 137 44.74 1.75 -5.17
N ASN A 138 43.62 1.46 -4.50
CA ASN A 138 43.62 1.12 -3.07
C ASN A 138 42.64 0.02 -2.77
N VAL A 139 42.81 -0.66 -1.64
CA VAL A 139 41.82 -1.62 -1.12
C VAL A 139 40.82 -0.86 -0.25
N PRO A 140 39.54 -0.77 -0.61
CA PRO A 140 38.53 -0.13 0.21
C PRO A 140 38.21 -0.95 1.47
N ILE A 141 37.46 -0.38 2.41
CA ILE A 141 36.80 -1.13 3.47
C ILE A 141 35.63 -1.94 2.89
N PHE A 142 34.99 -2.83 3.68
CA PHE A 142 33.86 -3.58 3.15
C PHE A 142 32.61 -2.73 2.95
N VAL A 143 32.19 -1.92 3.94
CA VAL A 143 30.98 -1.10 3.88
C VAL A 143 31.19 0.29 4.51
N PRO A 144 30.97 1.39 3.77
CA PRO A 144 30.73 1.44 2.32
C PRO A 144 32.02 1.17 1.54
N GLY A 145 31.95 0.26 0.56
CA GLY A 145 33.12 -0.10 -0.25
C GLY A 145 32.97 -1.40 -1.02
N SER A 146 33.90 -2.36 -0.84
CA SER A 146 33.99 -3.55 -1.71
C SER A 146 32.74 -4.43 -1.69
N ALA A 147 32.00 -4.51 -0.59
CA ALA A 147 30.75 -5.29 -0.54
C ALA A 147 29.67 -4.69 -1.47
N GLU A 148 29.51 -3.36 -1.45
CA GLU A 148 28.63 -2.65 -2.38
C GLU A 148 29.11 -2.78 -3.82
N PHE A 149 30.43 -2.64 -4.03
CA PHE A 149 30.98 -2.71 -5.38
C PHE A 149 30.79 -4.10 -6.01
N MET A 150 31.00 -5.17 -5.27
CA MET A 150 30.68 -6.53 -5.73
C MET A 150 29.20 -6.68 -6.06
N MET A 151 28.30 -6.12 -5.23
CA MET A 151 26.86 -6.13 -5.48
C MET A 151 26.44 -5.41 -6.75
N MET A 152 27.19 -4.38 -7.20
CA MET A 152 26.93 -3.66 -8.44
C MET A 152 27.20 -4.50 -9.68
N GLN A 153 28.07 -5.52 -9.60
CA GLN A 153 28.43 -6.37 -10.72
C GLN A 153 27.38 -7.44 -10.97
N GLU A 154 26.52 -7.21 -11.96
CA GLU A 154 25.43 -8.15 -12.26
C GLU A 154 25.93 -9.54 -12.69
N PRO A 155 26.94 -9.69 -13.60
CA PRO A 155 27.46 -11.01 -13.94
C PRO A 155 28.03 -11.75 -12.71
N LEU A 156 28.75 -11.05 -11.84
CA LEU A 156 29.33 -11.62 -10.62
C LEU A 156 28.25 -12.11 -9.65
N THR A 157 27.23 -11.30 -9.39
CA THR A 157 26.14 -11.67 -8.47
C THR A 157 25.19 -12.73 -9.03
N ARG A 158 25.18 -12.92 -10.37
CA ARG A 158 24.45 -14.02 -11.02
C ARG A 158 25.19 -15.35 -10.82
N GLU A 159 26.52 -15.33 -10.88
CA GLU A 159 27.37 -16.50 -10.62
C GLU A 159 27.49 -16.78 -9.11
N HIS A 160 27.60 -15.73 -8.29
CA HIS A 160 27.81 -15.76 -6.86
C HIS A 160 26.71 -15.02 -6.09
N PRO A 161 25.47 -15.56 -6.03
CA PRO A 161 24.35 -14.90 -5.35
C PRO A 161 24.59 -14.73 -3.83
N GLU A 162 25.48 -15.53 -3.23
CA GLU A 162 25.92 -15.43 -1.83
C GLU A 162 26.52 -14.07 -1.48
N ILE A 163 26.99 -13.28 -2.46
CA ILE A 163 27.47 -11.92 -2.25
C ILE A 163 26.36 -11.02 -1.67
N ALA A 164 25.10 -11.26 -2.02
CA ALA A 164 23.99 -10.53 -1.43
C ALA A 164 23.85 -10.76 0.08
N THR A 165 24.04 -12.00 0.54
CA THR A 165 24.07 -12.32 1.96
C THR A 165 25.31 -11.77 2.65
N PHE A 166 26.47 -11.83 1.99
CA PHE A 166 27.69 -11.21 2.46
C PHE A 166 27.53 -9.70 2.70
N PHE A 167 27.00 -8.96 1.72
CA PHE A 167 26.75 -7.53 1.86
C PHE A 167 25.76 -7.23 3.00
N ASN A 168 24.71 -8.05 3.14
CA ASN A 168 23.77 -7.92 4.24
C ASN A 168 24.46 -8.07 5.61
N LEU A 169 25.24 -9.14 5.80
CA LEU A 169 25.93 -9.43 7.06
C LEU A 169 27.02 -8.39 7.37
N MET A 170 27.80 -7.98 6.38
CA MET A 170 28.84 -6.94 6.56
C MET A 170 28.26 -5.57 6.90
N THR A 171 27.00 -5.31 6.54
CA THR A 171 26.29 -4.12 6.97
C THR A 171 25.69 -4.28 8.37
N GLN A 172 24.99 -5.38 8.61
CA GLN A 172 24.24 -5.58 9.85
C GLN A 172 25.11 -5.86 11.07
N MET A 173 26.11 -6.74 10.97
CA MET A 173 26.93 -7.13 12.13
C MET A 173 27.66 -5.97 12.81
N PRO A 174 28.34 -5.04 12.09
CA PRO A 174 28.90 -3.85 12.70
C PRO A 174 27.85 -2.91 13.26
N LEU A 175 26.71 -2.73 12.58
CA LEU A 175 25.65 -1.80 13.00
C LEU A 175 24.93 -2.29 14.25
N GLU A 176 24.68 -3.61 14.40
CA GLU A 176 24.10 -4.20 15.60
C GLU A 176 24.92 -3.85 16.87
N GLY A 177 26.25 -3.88 16.76
CA GLY A 177 27.14 -3.52 17.86
C GLY A 177 27.25 -2.02 18.10
N MET A 178 27.14 -1.20 17.05
CA MET A 178 27.39 0.25 17.12
C MET A 178 26.14 1.08 17.43
N THR A 179 24.99 0.70 16.89
CA THR A 179 23.76 1.52 17.01
C THR A 179 23.36 1.81 18.45
N PRO A 180 23.48 0.85 19.42
CA PRO A 180 23.15 1.12 20.82
C PRO A 180 24.10 2.12 21.49
N MET A 181 25.26 2.41 20.90
CA MET A 181 26.32 3.27 21.47
C MET A 181 26.38 4.66 20.86
N ILE A 182 25.72 4.87 19.74
CA ILE A 182 25.77 6.14 19.01
C ILE A 182 24.81 7.15 19.63
N PRO A 183 25.19 8.44 19.74
CA PRO A 183 24.30 9.46 20.28
C PRO A 183 23.06 9.66 19.40
N MET A 184 21.97 10.07 20.00
CA MET A 184 20.84 10.57 19.25
C MET A 184 21.30 11.75 18.37
N GLY A 185 20.96 11.71 17.09
CA GLY A 185 21.49 12.65 16.12
C GLY A 185 22.63 12.09 15.26
N GLY A 186 23.09 10.84 15.55
CA GLY A 186 24.10 10.15 14.75
C GLY A 186 25.51 10.71 14.88
N ALA A 187 25.68 11.89 15.46
CA ALA A 187 26.95 12.60 15.63
C ALA A 187 27.87 12.59 14.38
N GLY A 188 27.28 12.58 13.18
CA GLY A 188 28.01 12.52 11.91
C GLY A 188 28.73 11.19 11.62
N VAL A 189 28.34 10.10 12.27
CA VAL A 189 28.98 8.78 12.13
C VAL A 189 28.41 7.93 11.00
N GLY A 190 27.08 7.98 10.79
CA GLY A 190 26.39 7.26 9.72
C GLY A 190 26.43 8.00 8.38
N MET A 191 25.70 7.49 7.40
CA MET A 191 25.39 8.24 6.18
C MET A 191 24.61 9.51 6.57
N HIS A 192 24.84 10.60 5.87
CA HIS A 192 24.17 11.86 6.14
C HIS A 192 22.93 12.01 5.27
N VAL A 193 21.75 12.21 5.88
CA VAL A 193 20.50 12.51 5.16
C VAL A 193 20.56 13.98 4.74
N ILE A 194 20.38 14.24 3.45
CA ILE A 194 20.21 15.59 2.91
C ILE A 194 18.71 15.90 2.86
N PRO A 195 18.22 16.94 3.54
CA PRO A 195 16.85 17.39 3.40
C PRO A 195 16.56 17.80 1.95
N ILE A 196 15.30 17.64 1.53
CA ILE A 196 14.86 18.25 0.27
C ILE A 196 15.08 19.76 0.35
N GLU A 197 15.80 20.31 -0.60
CA GLU A 197 16.31 21.69 -0.52
C GLU A 197 15.19 22.72 -0.36
N LYS A 198 14.07 22.54 -1.08
CA LYS A 198 12.84 23.36 -0.94
C LYS A 198 12.25 23.38 0.46
N ALA A 199 12.47 22.31 1.24
CA ALA A 199 11.95 22.21 2.61
C ALA A 199 12.75 23.04 3.62
N ILE A 200 13.95 23.53 3.27
CA ILE A 200 14.86 24.29 4.13
C ILE A 200 15.24 25.66 3.55
N GLU A 201 14.76 26.05 2.37
CA GLU A 201 15.08 27.32 1.71
C GLU A 201 14.79 28.55 2.58
N THR A 202 13.76 28.50 3.43
CA THR A 202 13.38 29.61 4.30
C THR A 202 14.09 29.59 5.66
N GLN A 203 14.96 28.61 5.91
CA GLN A 203 15.64 28.44 7.21
C GLN A 203 16.90 29.29 7.30
N ASN A 204 16.90 30.32 8.15
CA ASN A 204 18.05 31.22 8.37
C ASN A 204 19.27 30.54 9.01
N GLN A 205 19.15 29.32 9.49
CA GLN A 205 20.21 28.58 10.20
C GLN A 205 20.75 27.38 9.41
N SER A 206 20.38 27.23 8.14
CA SER A 206 20.91 26.16 7.29
C SER A 206 22.41 26.30 7.07
N VAL A 207 23.13 25.19 6.97
CA VAL A 207 24.56 25.13 6.68
C VAL A 207 24.78 24.43 5.33
N SER A 208 25.88 24.74 4.66
CA SER A 208 26.11 24.29 3.27
C SER A 208 26.05 22.77 3.10
N VAL A 209 26.52 22.00 4.07
CA VAL A 209 26.52 20.53 4.01
C VAL A 209 25.11 19.90 3.98
N GLU A 210 24.08 20.65 4.36
CA GLU A 210 22.68 20.24 4.31
C GLU A 210 22.02 20.49 2.94
N HIS A 211 22.73 21.15 2.00
CA HIS A 211 22.23 21.44 0.67
C HIS A 211 22.83 20.49 -0.36
N ILE A 212 21.97 19.81 -1.13
CA ILE A 212 22.42 18.90 -2.19
C ILE A 212 23.20 19.64 -3.28
N SER A 213 22.80 20.88 -3.58
CA SER A 213 23.46 21.77 -4.54
C SER A 213 24.91 22.07 -4.16
N HIS A 214 25.20 22.21 -2.84
CA HIS A 214 26.56 22.40 -2.37
C HIS A 214 27.49 21.25 -2.79
N TRP A 215 27.01 20.03 -2.65
CA TRP A 215 27.79 18.83 -3.00
C TRP A 215 27.91 18.67 -4.51
N LEU A 216 26.83 18.86 -5.26
CA LEU A 216 26.85 18.75 -6.71
C LEU A 216 27.85 19.76 -7.32
N ASN A 217 27.89 20.99 -6.82
CA ASN A 217 28.81 22.04 -7.33
C ASN A 217 30.30 21.77 -7.08
N LYS A 218 30.63 20.76 -6.26
CA LYS A 218 32.03 20.36 -6.03
C LYS A 218 32.59 19.46 -7.15
N TYR A 219 31.73 18.91 -8.02
CA TYR A 219 32.14 17.91 -8.99
C TYR A 219 31.71 18.29 -10.41
N ASP A 220 32.45 17.79 -11.39
CA ASP A 220 32.21 17.96 -12.82
C ASP A 220 31.81 16.66 -13.54
N LYS A 221 31.86 15.51 -12.84
CA LYS A 221 31.56 14.19 -13.37
C LYS A 221 30.52 13.48 -12.50
N TYR A 222 29.51 12.94 -13.16
CA TYR A 222 28.46 12.16 -12.53
C TYR A 222 28.23 10.87 -13.29
N SER A 223 27.90 9.83 -12.57
CA SER A 223 27.40 8.57 -13.13
C SER A 223 26.16 8.09 -12.39
N VAL A 224 25.36 7.26 -13.04
CA VAL A 224 24.24 6.59 -12.39
C VAL A 224 24.37 5.09 -12.56
N GLY A 225 24.06 4.35 -11.51
CA GLY A 225 24.00 2.89 -11.51
C GLY A 225 22.82 2.36 -10.70
N LEU A 226 22.68 1.04 -10.69
CA LEU A 226 21.63 0.36 -9.92
C LEU A 226 21.87 0.51 -8.42
N CYS A 227 20.77 0.67 -7.67
CA CYS A 227 20.84 0.71 -6.21
C CYS A 227 21.22 -0.66 -5.63
N THR A 228 22.37 -0.73 -4.93
CA THR A 228 22.91 -1.98 -4.36
C THR A 228 22.01 -2.59 -3.30
N CYS A 229 21.41 -1.77 -2.42
CA CYS A 229 20.52 -2.26 -1.38
C CYS A 229 19.24 -2.91 -1.96
N ARG A 230 18.66 -2.33 -3.04
CA ARG A 230 17.51 -2.94 -3.73
C ARG A 230 17.92 -4.26 -4.37
N ARG A 231 19.03 -4.28 -5.11
CA ARG A 231 19.54 -5.49 -5.76
C ARG A 231 19.86 -6.60 -4.77
N GLN A 232 20.46 -6.27 -3.63
CA GLN A 232 20.69 -7.20 -2.54
C GLN A 232 19.38 -7.88 -2.09
N GLN A 233 18.35 -7.10 -1.81
CA GLN A 233 17.07 -7.62 -1.35
C GLN A 233 16.37 -8.45 -2.44
N GLU A 234 16.47 -8.05 -3.71
CA GLU A 234 15.95 -8.84 -4.84
C GLU A 234 16.60 -10.22 -4.94
N ILE A 235 17.93 -10.30 -4.87
CA ILE A 235 18.65 -11.59 -4.93
C ILE A 235 18.24 -12.49 -3.77
N ARG A 236 17.96 -11.91 -2.60
CA ARG A 236 17.52 -12.63 -1.39
C ARG A 236 16.02 -12.99 -1.39
N GLY A 237 15.25 -12.49 -2.35
CA GLY A 237 13.79 -12.65 -2.37
C GLY A 237 13.05 -11.82 -1.30
N GLU A 238 13.67 -10.75 -0.82
CA GLU A 238 13.20 -9.90 0.28
C GLU A 238 12.91 -8.45 -0.16
N GLY A 239 12.76 -8.21 -1.45
CA GLY A 239 12.39 -6.89 -1.98
C GLY A 239 11.06 -6.41 -1.41
N SER A 240 10.95 -5.11 -1.12
CA SER A 240 9.78 -4.49 -0.49
C SER A 240 8.82 -3.82 -1.47
N GLY A 241 8.84 -4.21 -2.74
CA GLY A 241 8.03 -3.60 -3.79
C GLY A 241 8.70 -2.41 -4.50
N ASP A 242 9.97 -2.14 -4.19
CA ASP A 242 10.79 -1.11 -4.84
C ASP A 242 11.92 -1.79 -5.65
N PRO A 243 11.69 -2.20 -6.91
CA PRO A 243 12.69 -2.88 -7.73
C PRO A 243 13.98 -2.08 -7.92
N ALA A 244 15.07 -2.77 -8.23
CA ALA A 244 16.33 -2.11 -8.52
C ALA A 244 16.20 -1.18 -9.74
N GLY A 245 16.71 0.04 -9.59
CA GLY A 245 16.65 1.06 -10.63
C GLY A 245 17.85 2.01 -10.54
N GLU A 246 17.99 2.87 -11.54
CA GLU A 246 19.05 3.89 -11.62
C GLU A 246 18.81 5.03 -10.61
N PHE A 247 19.29 4.83 -9.38
CA PHE A 247 19.14 5.78 -8.27
C PHE A 247 20.43 6.03 -7.48
N CYS A 248 21.50 5.29 -7.77
CA CYS A 248 22.79 5.47 -7.13
C CYS A 248 23.66 6.38 -8.00
N ILE A 249 23.95 7.60 -7.53
CA ILE A 249 24.73 8.61 -8.27
C ILE A 249 26.14 8.61 -7.73
N GLY A 250 27.11 8.21 -8.55
CA GLY A 250 28.54 8.38 -8.28
C GLY A 250 29.01 9.77 -8.70
N VAL A 251 29.91 10.38 -7.93
CA VAL A 251 30.45 11.71 -8.22
C VAL A 251 31.98 11.67 -8.34
N GLY A 252 32.57 12.57 -9.15
CA GLY A 252 34.01 12.69 -9.32
C GLY A 252 34.69 11.38 -9.78
N ASP A 253 35.72 10.96 -9.07
CA ASP A 253 36.46 9.72 -9.38
C ASP A 253 35.61 8.46 -9.24
N MET A 254 34.62 8.44 -8.35
CA MET A 254 33.67 7.34 -8.21
C MET A 254 32.79 7.22 -9.47
N ALA A 255 32.44 8.32 -10.11
CA ALA A 255 31.71 8.28 -11.37
C ALA A 255 32.53 7.57 -12.46
N GLU A 256 33.83 7.89 -12.59
CA GLU A 256 34.74 7.21 -13.49
C GLU A 256 34.91 5.73 -13.14
N PHE A 257 35.06 5.41 -11.86
CA PHE A 257 35.19 4.04 -11.37
C PHE A 257 33.98 3.16 -11.75
N CYS A 258 32.76 3.65 -11.52
CA CYS A 258 31.53 2.93 -11.89
C CYS A 258 31.44 2.67 -13.41
N VAL A 259 31.80 3.67 -14.23
CA VAL A 259 31.74 3.55 -15.71
C VAL A 259 32.80 2.59 -16.21
N VAL A 260 34.04 2.68 -15.72
CA VAL A 260 35.12 1.77 -16.12
C VAL A 260 34.78 0.30 -15.80
N ARG A 261 34.10 0.06 -14.70
CA ARG A 261 33.64 -1.27 -14.30
C ARG A 261 32.43 -1.77 -15.08
N GLY A 262 31.74 -0.92 -15.83
CA GLY A 262 30.48 -1.26 -16.51
C GLY A 262 29.27 -1.35 -15.54
N THR A 263 29.38 -0.80 -14.34
CA THR A 263 28.32 -0.80 -13.31
C THR A 263 27.49 0.49 -13.28
N GLY A 264 27.81 1.43 -14.15
CA GLY A 264 27.10 2.69 -14.31
C GLY A 264 27.39 3.34 -15.65
N ARG A 265 26.64 4.39 -15.97
CA ARG A 265 26.84 5.25 -17.15
C ARG A 265 27.02 6.69 -16.72
N TYR A 266 27.77 7.46 -17.52
CA TYR A 266 27.85 8.91 -17.29
C TYR A 266 26.48 9.58 -17.49
N ILE A 267 26.22 10.59 -16.71
CA ILE A 267 25.02 11.45 -16.78
C ILE A 267 25.42 12.93 -16.67
N THR A 268 24.53 13.81 -17.15
CA THR A 268 24.70 15.25 -17.03
C THR A 268 24.20 15.77 -15.67
N TYR A 269 24.52 17.02 -15.35
CA TYR A 269 24.00 17.70 -14.16
C TYR A 269 22.46 17.77 -14.17
N GLU A 270 21.88 18.07 -15.34
CA GLU A 270 20.43 18.13 -15.52
C GLU A 270 19.77 16.76 -15.27
N GLU A 271 20.40 15.68 -15.76
CA GLU A 271 19.90 14.33 -15.50
C GLU A 271 20.01 13.95 -14.01
N VAL A 272 21.03 14.44 -13.29
CA VAL A 272 21.10 14.30 -11.82
C VAL A 272 19.87 14.93 -11.17
N LEU A 273 19.51 16.16 -11.54
CA LEU A 273 18.34 16.85 -10.98
C LEU A 273 17.04 16.10 -11.29
N GLU A 274 16.88 15.57 -12.50
CA GLU A 274 15.73 14.72 -12.87
C GLU A 274 15.63 13.45 -11.99
N ILE A 275 16.76 12.81 -11.71
CA ILE A 275 16.80 11.62 -10.85
C ILE A 275 16.41 11.99 -9.42
N LEU A 276 16.91 13.11 -8.89
CA LEU A 276 16.55 13.58 -7.55
C LEU A 276 15.05 13.88 -7.46
N GLU A 277 14.51 14.63 -8.41
CA GLU A 277 13.09 14.96 -8.45
C GLU A 277 12.22 13.69 -8.57
N ARG A 278 12.64 12.73 -9.41
CA ARG A 278 11.97 11.44 -9.52
C ARG A 278 11.99 10.67 -8.20
N ALA A 279 13.12 10.66 -7.50
CA ALA A 279 13.25 10.05 -6.19
C ALA A 279 12.32 10.69 -5.15
N GLU A 280 12.25 12.02 -5.11
CA GLU A 280 11.33 12.76 -4.24
C GLU A 280 9.87 12.38 -4.49
N ARG A 281 9.45 12.30 -5.76
CA ARG A 281 8.09 11.88 -6.12
C ARG A 281 7.72 10.51 -5.57
N HIS A 282 8.68 9.59 -5.52
CA HIS A 282 8.47 8.22 -4.99
C HIS A 282 8.73 8.07 -3.49
N GLY A 283 9.00 9.18 -2.78
CA GLY A 283 9.24 9.13 -1.33
C GLY A 283 10.60 8.55 -0.94
N TYR A 284 11.59 8.63 -1.83
CA TYR A 284 12.96 8.19 -1.55
C TYR A 284 13.76 9.29 -0.86
N VAL A 285 14.68 8.88 0.00
CA VAL A 285 15.49 9.76 0.84
C VAL A 285 16.85 10.01 0.21
N HIS A 286 17.23 11.27 0.07
CA HIS A 286 18.58 11.64 -0.33
C HIS A 286 19.56 11.43 0.81
N GLN A 287 20.62 10.67 0.56
CA GLN A 287 21.71 10.46 1.50
C GLN A 287 23.05 10.61 0.78
N ILE A 288 24.02 11.17 1.46
CA ILE A 288 25.39 11.22 1.00
C ILE A 288 26.27 10.28 1.80
N THR A 289 27.30 9.76 1.15
CA THR A 289 28.31 8.95 1.83
C THR A 289 29.13 9.81 2.78
N ASN A 290 29.34 9.31 4.00
CA ASN A 290 30.16 9.98 5.00
C ASN A 290 31.41 9.13 5.31
N ILE A 291 32.38 9.17 4.41
CA ILE A 291 33.65 8.45 4.52
C ILE A 291 34.79 9.43 4.89
N ASP A 292 34.87 10.54 4.19
CA ASP A 292 35.92 11.53 4.30
C ASP A 292 35.46 12.83 5.00
N GLY A 293 34.39 12.77 5.78
CA GLY A 293 33.85 13.90 6.50
C GLY A 293 33.29 14.99 5.57
N GLU A 294 33.55 16.26 5.89
CA GLU A 294 33.04 17.43 5.14
C GLU A 294 33.83 17.73 3.86
N ASP A 295 34.98 17.08 3.66
CA ASP A 295 35.86 17.38 2.53
C ASP A 295 35.26 16.90 1.21
N LYS A 296 34.82 15.66 1.15
CA LYS A 296 34.29 15.07 -0.08
C LYS A 296 33.26 13.97 0.19
N ILE A 297 32.44 13.71 -0.82
CA ILE A 297 31.57 12.53 -0.90
C ILE A 297 31.95 11.70 -2.13
N VAL A 298 31.58 10.42 -2.14
CA VAL A 298 31.77 9.54 -3.30
C VAL A 298 30.46 9.23 -4.02
N ALA A 299 29.33 9.31 -3.32
CA ALA A 299 28.04 9.02 -3.91
C ALA A 299 26.89 9.78 -3.24
N ILE A 300 25.83 10.00 -4.02
CA ILE A 300 24.53 10.47 -3.59
C ILE A 300 23.55 9.30 -3.81
N CYS A 301 22.97 8.82 -2.73
CA CYS A 301 22.00 7.74 -2.73
C CYS A 301 20.57 8.28 -2.69
N ASN A 302 19.65 7.64 -3.42
CA ASN A 302 18.21 7.91 -3.39
C ASN A 302 17.52 6.67 -2.82
N CYS A 303 17.34 6.65 -1.50
CA CYS A 303 17.13 5.46 -0.72
C CYS A 303 15.65 5.12 -0.53
N ALA A 304 15.24 3.94 -1.00
CA ALA A 304 13.93 3.39 -0.67
C ALA A 304 13.90 2.94 0.82
N PRO A 305 12.88 3.37 1.57
CA PRO A 305 12.83 3.13 3.02
C PRO A 305 12.80 1.66 3.41
N GLY A 306 12.08 0.84 2.65
CA GLY A 306 11.86 -0.58 2.95
C GLY A 306 13.07 -1.50 2.71
N VAL A 307 14.10 -1.04 1.97
CA VAL A 307 15.25 -1.88 1.57
C VAL A 307 16.61 -1.31 1.98
N CYS A 308 16.73 0.01 2.18
CA CYS A 308 18.02 0.65 2.47
C CYS A 308 18.58 0.22 3.81
N ASN A 309 19.78 -0.36 3.81
CA ASN A 309 20.44 -0.84 5.01
C ASN A 309 20.70 0.28 6.04
N ALA A 310 20.99 1.51 5.59
CA ALA A 310 21.20 2.65 6.48
C ALA A 310 19.90 3.17 7.13
N LEU A 311 18.80 3.22 6.38
CA LEU A 311 17.50 3.70 6.90
C LEU A 311 16.75 2.68 7.76
N ARG A 312 17.07 1.39 7.64
CA ARG A 312 16.42 0.31 8.38
C ARG A 312 17.00 0.05 9.78
N THR A 313 18.05 0.75 10.20
CA THR A 313 18.73 0.49 11.48
C THR A 313 17.81 0.59 12.69
N SER A 314 16.93 1.59 12.74
CA SER A 314 15.90 1.70 13.79
C SER A 314 14.97 0.50 13.82
N GLN A 315 14.58 0.04 12.65
CA GLN A 315 13.65 -1.08 12.47
C GLN A 315 14.29 -2.43 12.82
N LEU A 316 15.60 -2.57 12.56
CA LEU A 316 16.33 -3.83 12.79
C LEU A 316 16.77 -4.00 14.25
N TYR A 317 17.12 -2.91 14.94
CA TYR A 317 17.81 -2.98 16.23
C TYR A 317 17.12 -2.21 17.36
N ASN A 318 15.94 -1.66 17.11
CA ASN A 318 15.23 -0.83 18.09
C ASN A 318 16.11 0.30 18.68
N THR A 319 16.75 1.04 17.80
CA THR A 319 17.63 2.16 18.15
C THR A 319 17.27 3.40 17.32
N PRO A 320 17.66 4.61 17.71
CA PRO A 320 17.54 5.78 16.84
C PRO A 320 18.24 5.53 15.52
N ASN A 321 17.72 6.11 14.44
CA ASN A 321 18.33 5.97 13.14
C ASN A 321 19.70 6.67 13.10
N LEU A 322 20.73 5.98 12.59
CA LEU A 322 22.07 6.53 12.43
C LEU A 322 22.16 7.59 11.33
N SER A 323 21.35 7.43 10.30
CA SER A 323 21.32 8.31 9.14
C SER A 323 20.23 9.35 9.34
N ARG A 324 20.63 10.61 9.49
CA ARG A 324 19.72 11.74 9.67
C ARG A 324 20.38 13.06 9.28
N SER A 325 19.57 14.10 9.14
CA SER A 325 20.00 15.50 9.04
C SER A 325 19.90 16.22 10.40
N ALA A 326 20.27 17.48 10.44
CA ALA A 326 20.12 18.34 11.63
C ALA A 326 18.65 18.75 11.90
N TYR A 327 17.73 18.38 11.02
CA TYR A 327 16.35 18.86 11.06
C TYR A 327 15.39 17.84 11.68
N ARG A 328 14.26 18.36 12.17
CA ARG A 328 13.05 17.59 12.55
C ARG A 328 11.83 18.24 11.95
N ALA A 329 10.79 17.44 11.73
CA ALA A 329 9.51 17.94 11.28
C ALA A 329 8.64 18.34 12.48
N HIS A 330 8.02 19.51 12.39
CA HIS A 330 7.10 20.08 13.36
C HIS A 330 5.74 20.31 12.69
N VAL A 331 4.64 20.09 13.44
CA VAL A 331 3.27 20.19 12.92
C VAL A 331 2.50 21.30 13.59
N GLU A 332 1.98 22.23 12.81
CA GLU A 332 0.98 23.19 13.24
C GLU A 332 -0.41 22.51 13.22
N ARG A 333 -0.84 22.03 14.39
CA ARG A 333 -2.07 21.22 14.53
C ARG A 333 -3.32 21.91 14.02
N GLU A 334 -3.39 23.24 14.15
CA GLU A 334 -4.55 24.01 13.72
C GLU A 334 -4.71 24.09 12.19
N LYS A 335 -3.62 24.07 11.46
CA LYS A 335 -3.63 24.00 10.00
C LYS A 335 -3.84 22.56 9.49
N CYS A 336 -3.49 21.57 10.29
CA CYS A 336 -3.52 20.16 9.87
C CYS A 336 -4.94 19.64 9.70
N VAL A 337 -5.20 18.96 8.59
CA VAL A 337 -6.49 18.35 8.24
C VAL A 337 -6.44 16.80 8.26
N ALA A 338 -5.40 16.22 8.82
CA ALA A 338 -5.22 14.76 8.93
C ALA A 338 -5.41 14.01 7.59
N CYS A 339 -5.03 14.59 6.46
CA CYS A 339 -5.16 13.94 5.15
C CYS A 339 -4.25 12.70 5.00
N GLY A 340 -3.18 12.61 5.79
CA GLY A 340 -2.28 11.45 5.82
C GLY A 340 -1.16 11.46 4.78
N LYS A 341 -1.09 12.41 3.85
CA LYS A 341 -0.02 12.47 2.81
C LYS A 341 1.40 12.46 3.39
N CYS A 342 1.61 13.19 4.50
CA CYS A 342 2.90 13.21 5.21
C CYS A 342 3.22 11.87 5.90
N VAL A 343 2.19 11.16 6.37
CA VAL A 343 2.34 9.83 7.01
C VAL A 343 2.74 8.77 5.99
N GLU A 344 2.07 8.75 4.84
CA GLU A 344 2.32 7.79 3.77
C GLU A 344 3.74 7.91 3.18
N VAL A 345 4.23 9.15 3.04
CA VAL A 345 5.56 9.41 2.47
C VAL A 345 6.67 9.30 3.51
N CYS A 346 6.36 9.19 4.81
CA CYS A 346 7.37 9.17 5.86
C CYS A 346 8.22 7.88 5.79
N PRO A 347 9.53 7.98 5.50
CA PRO A 347 10.38 6.80 5.25
C PRO A 347 10.65 5.95 6.49
N VAL A 348 10.49 6.53 7.67
CA VAL A 348 10.82 5.91 8.96
C VAL A 348 9.61 5.80 9.89
N GLY A 349 8.42 6.10 9.40
CA GLY A 349 7.20 6.06 10.20
C GLY A 349 7.17 7.04 11.38
N ALA A 350 7.89 8.14 11.30
CA ALA A 350 7.89 9.18 12.35
C ALA A 350 6.61 10.02 12.34
N ALA A 351 6.09 10.33 11.15
CA ALA A 351 4.81 11.00 11.02
C ALA A 351 3.66 9.98 11.22
N LYS A 352 2.76 10.31 12.13
CA LYS A 352 1.62 9.48 12.52
C LYS A 352 0.34 10.29 12.46
N LEU A 353 -0.79 9.64 12.16
CA LEU A 353 -2.09 10.26 12.36
C LEU A 353 -2.46 10.18 13.86
N GLY A 354 -2.83 11.31 14.42
CA GLY A 354 -3.23 11.43 15.80
C GLY A 354 -4.57 12.14 15.94
N GLN A 355 -4.93 12.45 17.20
CA GLN A 355 -6.15 13.13 17.57
C GLN A 355 -5.86 14.60 17.90
N LYS A 356 -6.70 15.51 17.39
CA LYS A 356 -6.63 16.95 17.69
C LYS A 356 -7.43 17.33 18.93
N LEU A 357 -8.58 16.69 19.14
CA LEU A 357 -9.46 16.98 20.27
C LEU A 357 -8.91 16.42 21.58
N CYS A 358 -9.15 17.13 22.69
CA CYS A 358 -8.77 16.71 24.03
C CYS A 358 -9.81 15.75 24.62
N ARG A 359 -9.40 14.99 25.64
CA ARG A 359 -10.32 14.23 26.49
C ARG A 359 -11.12 15.15 27.39
N LYS A 360 -12.21 14.66 27.97
CA LYS A 360 -13.06 15.41 28.90
C LYS A 360 -12.32 15.93 30.13
N ASP A 361 -11.27 15.24 30.56
CA ASP A 361 -10.40 15.67 31.67
C ASP A 361 -9.37 16.76 31.28
N GLY A 362 -9.38 17.19 30.02
CA GLY A 362 -8.46 18.18 29.46
C GLY A 362 -7.13 17.63 29.02
N THR A 363 -6.89 16.31 29.10
CA THR A 363 -5.66 15.70 28.57
C THR A 363 -5.70 15.60 27.03
N GLU A 364 -4.58 15.92 26.41
CA GLU A 364 -4.44 15.72 24.96
C GLU A 364 -4.34 14.23 24.63
N VAL A 365 -5.06 13.82 23.59
CA VAL A 365 -4.85 12.50 22.99
C VAL A 365 -3.65 12.59 22.05
N THR A 366 -2.50 12.11 22.51
CA THR A 366 -1.27 12.10 21.73
C THR A 366 -0.88 10.68 21.34
N TYR A 367 -0.21 10.54 20.22
CA TYR A 367 0.49 9.30 19.90
C TYR A 367 1.56 9.06 20.98
N PRO A 368 1.67 7.85 21.57
CA PRO A 368 2.67 7.57 22.58
C PRO A 368 4.06 7.83 22.03
N LYS A 369 4.72 8.87 22.54
CA LYS A 369 6.13 9.13 22.23
C LYS A 369 6.98 8.18 23.05
N THR A 370 7.83 7.44 22.40
CA THR A 370 8.81 6.61 23.07
C THR A 370 9.94 7.49 23.57
N LEU A 371 10.07 7.61 24.89
CA LEU A 371 11.21 8.28 25.50
C LEU A 371 12.47 7.48 25.16
N LEU A 372 13.55 8.19 24.75
CA LEU A 372 14.87 7.60 24.58
C LEU A 372 15.67 7.82 25.87
N PRO A 373 15.60 6.89 26.82
CA PRO A 373 16.34 7.06 28.06
C PRO A 373 17.83 6.87 27.79
N ASP A 374 18.58 7.94 27.91
CA ASP A 374 20.05 7.92 27.72
C ASP A 374 20.76 7.12 28.84
N ALA A 375 20.05 6.80 29.91
CA ALA A 375 20.54 6.07 31.06
C ALA A 375 20.19 4.56 31.07
N VAL A 376 19.60 4.01 30.02
CA VAL A 376 19.34 2.59 29.83
C VAL A 376 20.02 2.03 28.60
N LYS A 377 20.34 0.75 28.63
CA LYS A 377 20.88 0.06 27.47
C LYS A 377 19.77 -0.08 26.42
N TRP A 378 20.03 0.38 25.22
CA TRP A 378 19.11 0.18 24.10
C TRP A 378 19.27 -1.27 23.59
N THR A 379 18.19 -2.02 23.65
CA THR A 379 18.12 -3.38 23.15
C THR A 379 16.85 -3.54 22.32
N GLU A 380 16.67 -4.68 21.71
CA GLU A 380 15.46 -4.99 20.96
C GLU A 380 14.16 -4.69 21.73
N ASP A 381 14.16 -4.80 23.06
CA ASP A 381 12.97 -4.80 23.89
C ASP A 381 12.74 -3.52 24.71
N ASN A 382 13.71 -2.60 24.76
CA ASN A 382 13.62 -1.52 25.76
C ASN A 382 13.69 -0.10 25.22
N TRP A 383 13.40 0.13 23.94
CA TRP A 383 13.15 1.48 23.44
C TRP A 383 11.71 1.63 22.91
N ASN A 384 11.35 0.94 21.85
CA ASN A 384 10.01 0.97 21.27
C ASN A 384 9.43 -0.45 21.28
N PRO A 385 8.37 -0.74 22.03
CA PRO A 385 7.79 -2.08 22.08
C PRO A 385 7.29 -2.56 20.71
N ASN A 386 6.97 -1.63 19.80
CA ASN A 386 6.47 -1.92 18.46
C ASN A 386 7.54 -1.73 17.36
N TYR A 387 8.83 -1.72 17.70
CA TYR A 387 9.88 -1.26 16.78
C TYR A 387 9.95 -2.02 15.45
N ARG A 388 9.51 -3.25 15.38
CA ARG A 388 9.44 -4.05 14.16
C ARG A 388 8.10 -3.95 13.44
N GLU A 389 7.03 -3.70 14.19
CA GLU A 389 5.67 -3.52 13.70
C GLU A 389 5.41 -2.07 13.31
N ASP A 390 6.16 -1.15 13.91
CA ASP A 390 6.06 0.29 13.75
C ASP A 390 7.03 0.85 12.68
N ALA A 391 7.43 0.05 11.73
CA ALA A 391 7.98 0.55 10.48
C ALA A 391 6.89 1.32 9.71
N LYS A 392 7.25 2.06 8.66
CA LYS A 392 6.30 2.77 7.78
C LYS A 392 5.04 1.94 7.47
N ILE A 393 5.22 0.65 7.37
CA ILE A 393 4.27 -0.37 6.98
C ILE A 393 3.33 -0.82 8.09
N ASN A 394 3.74 -0.72 9.34
CA ASN A 394 3.00 -1.23 10.51
C ASN A 394 2.80 -0.11 11.52
N CYS A 395 2.35 1.01 11.05
CA CYS A 395 2.07 2.14 11.92
C CYS A 395 0.71 1.95 12.59
N TYR A 396 0.70 2.01 13.92
CA TYR A 396 -0.53 2.22 14.65
C TYR A 396 -0.87 3.71 14.63
N ASP A 397 -1.95 4.06 13.96
CA ASP A 397 -2.50 5.39 14.01
C ASP A 397 -3.49 5.46 15.17
N SER A 398 -3.03 5.89 16.34
CA SER A 398 -3.90 6.01 17.52
C SER A 398 -4.72 7.30 17.46
N GLY A 399 -6.04 7.15 17.35
CA GLY A 399 -6.96 8.27 17.50
C GLY A 399 -7.04 9.20 16.29
N THR A 400 -6.99 8.68 15.07
CA THR A 400 -7.28 9.46 13.87
C THR A 400 -8.75 9.88 13.79
N ALA A 401 -9.11 10.69 12.79
CA ALA A 401 -10.50 11.06 12.53
C ALA A 401 -11.37 9.81 12.32
N PRO A 402 -12.46 9.61 13.09
CA PRO A 402 -13.27 8.39 13.01
C PRO A 402 -13.84 8.13 11.62
N CYS A 403 -14.16 9.18 10.87
CA CYS A 403 -14.64 9.06 9.48
C CYS A 403 -13.60 8.43 8.53
N LYS A 404 -12.29 8.63 8.75
CA LYS A 404 -11.23 7.95 8.01
C LYS A 404 -11.10 6.49 8.45
N THR A 405 -11.15 6.24 9.74
CA THR A 405 -11.04 4.89 10.32
C THR A 405 -12.16 3.97 9.84
N ALA A 406 -13.40 4.45 9.86
CA ALA A 406 -14.58 3.67 9.46
C ALA A 406 -14.69 3.42 7.94
N CYS A 407 -14.00 4.18 7.12
CA CYS A 407 -14.00 3.98 5.67
C CYS A 407 -13.10 2.79 5.29
N PRO A 408 -13.59 1.75 4.59
CA PRO A 408 -12.77 0.61 4.17
C PRO A 408 -11.56 0.99 3.29
N ALA A 409 -11.71 2.05 2.47
CA ALA A 409 -10.62 2.61 1.66
C ALA A 409 -9.81 3.70 2.39
N HIS A 410 -10.09 3.97 3.67
CA HIS A 410 -9.42 4.96 4.51
C HIS A 410 -9.26 6.33 3.86
N LEU A 411 -10.31 6.83 3.19
CA LEU A 411 -10.34 8.13 2.54
C LEU A 411 -9.95 9.27 3.50
N ALA A 412 -9.24 10.24 2.98
CA ALA A 412 -8.86 11.45 3.71
C ALA A 412 -10.05 12.41 3.88
N VAL A 413 -11.12 11.97 4.55
CA VAL A 413 -12.41 12.65 4.64
C VAL A 413 -12.27 14.09 5.14
N GLN A 414 -11.61 14.30 6.27
CA GLN A 414 -11.40 15.63 6.85
C GLN A 414 -10.68 16.57 5.85
N GLY A 415 -9.72 16.02 5.08
CA GLY A 415 -8.96 16.77 4.09
C GLY A 415 -9.83 17.28 2.93
N TYR A 416 -10.57 16.38 2.26
CA TYR A 416 -11.39 16.82 1.12
C TYR A 416 -12.61 17.65 1.52
N VAL A 417 -13.17 17.43 2.71
CA VAL A 417 -14.23 18.28 3.28
C VAL A 417 -13.72 19.71 3.48
N LYS A 418 -12.52 19.86 4.06
CA LYS A 418 -11.89 21.16 4.25
C LYS A 418 -11.61 21.86 2.93
N MET A 419 -10.99 21.15 1.97
CA MET A 419 -10.73 21.71 0.62
C MET A 419 -12.01 22.15 -0.08
N ALA A 420 -13.09 21.35 0.02
CA ALA A 420 -14.37 21.69 -0.58
C ALA A 420 -14.98 22.96 0.06
N GLY A 421 -14.87 23.09 1.39
CA GLY A 421 -15.29 24.31 2.12
C GLY A 421 -14.52 25.57 1.68
N GLU A 422 -13.27 25.41 1.26
CA GLU A 422 -12.41 26.47 0.71
C GLU A 422 -12.63 26.72 -0.79
N GLY A 423 -13.50 25.96 -1.47
CA GLY A 423 -13.74 26.05 -2.91
C GLY A 423 -12.67 25.36 -3.77
N ARG A 424 -11.76 24.61 -3.20
CA ARG A 424 -10.67 23.87 -3.87
C ARG A 424 -11.17 22.48 -4.33
N TYR A 425 -12.19 22.46 -5.18
CA TYR A 425 -12.89 21.22 -5.55
C TYR A 425 -12.03 20.24 -6.32
N LEU A 426 -11.15 20.72 -7.23
CA LEU A 426 -10.26 19.85 -7.99
C LEU A 426 -9.18 19.20 -7.08
N ASP A 427 -8.66 19.92 -6.09
CA ASP A 427 -7.69 19.38 -5.14
C ASP A 427 -8.38 18.36 -4.22
N ALA A 428 -9.60 18.62 -3.80
CA ALA A 428 -10.44 17.67 -3.06
C ALA A 428 -10.67 16.39 -3.86
N LEU A 429 -10.97 16.49 -5.16
CA LEU A 429 -11.15 15.37 -6.06
C LEU A 429 -9.88 14.53 -6.21
N LYS A 430 -8.73 15.17 -6.44
CA LYS A 430 -7.42 14.48 -6.50
C LYS A 430 -7.12 13.72 -5.21
N LEU A 431 -7.44 14.32 -4.05
CA LEU A 431 -7.26 13.69 -2.76
C LEU A 431 -8.16 12.46 -2.59
N ILE A 432 -9.41 12.50 -3.06
CA ILE A 432 -10.31 11.34 -3.04
C ILE A 432 -9.79 10.24 -4.00
N LYS A 433 -9.44 10.60 -5.24
CA LYS A 433 -9.03 9.64 -6.29
C LYS A 433 -7.72 8.91 -5.97
N LYS A 434 -6.96 9.40 -5.01
CA LYS A 434 -5.79 8.68 -4.47
C LYS A 434 -6.16 7.33 -3.84
N ASP A 435 -7.36 7.23 -3.24
CA ASP A 435 -7.81 6.02 -2.54
C ASP A 435 -9.12 5.46 -3.10
N ASN A 436 -9.84 6.23 -3.92
CA ASN A 436 -11.11 5.84 -4.53
C ASN A 436 -11.24 6.46 -5.93
N PRO A 437 -11.09 5.68 -7.01
CA PRO A 437 -11.21 6.19 -8.37
C PRO A 437 -12.65 6.52 -8.81
N PHE A 438 -13.68 6.14 -8.01
CA PHE A 438 -15.10 6.27 -8.30
C PHE A 438 -15.87 7.13 -7.28
N PRO A 439 -15.48 8.43 -7.08
CA PRO A 439 -16.12 9.29 -6.09
C PRO A 439 -17.59 9.58 -6.39
N ALA A 440 -17.99 9.69 -7.66
CA ALA A 440 -19.37 9.95 -8.03
C ALA A 440 -20.27 8.74 -7.79
N VAL A 441 -19.80 7.53 -8.12
CA VAL A 441 -20.47 6.27 -7.79
C VAL A 441 -20.65 6.17 -6.28
N CYS A 442 -19.57 6.29 -5.50
CA CYS A 442 -19.66 6.21 -4.05
C CYS A 442 -20.48 7.32 -3.42
N GLY A 443 -20.50 8.53 -3.98
CA GLY A 443 -21.38 9.63 -3.56
C GLY A 443 -22.87 9.40 -3.84
N SER A 444 -23.19 8.34 -4.58
CA SER A 444 -24.59 8.00 -4.91
C SER A 444 -25.10 6.78 -4.13
N ILE A 445 -24.25 5.80 -3.83
CA ILE A 445 -24.66 4.48 -3.31
C ILE A 445 -23.87 4.01 -2.08
N CYS A 446 -23.00 4.81 -1.48
CA CYS A 446 -22.22 4.39 -0.32
C CYS A 446 -23.13 4.20 0.91
N ASN A 447 -22.79 3.22 1.73
CA ASN A 447 -23.47 2.95 3.01
C ASN A 447 -23.06 3.91 4.15
N ARG A 448 -22.26 4.95 3.89
CA ARG A 448 -21.94 6.08 4.74
C ARG A 448 -21.38 5.76 6.14
N ARG A 449 -20.67 4.65 6.32
CA ARG A 449 -20.01 4.29 7.61
C ARG A 449 -19.19 5.45 8.21
N CYS A 450 -18.65 6.32 7.37
CA CYS A 450 -17.91 7.51 7.80
C CYS A 450 -18.81 8.56 8.48
N GLU A 451 -20.10 8.67 8.10
CA GLU A 451 -21.09 9.53 8.74
C GLU A 451 -21.54 8.94 10.09
N ASP A 452 -21.81 7.62 10.14
CA ASP A 452 -22.17 6.90 11.37
C ASP A 452 -21.07 7.01 12.42
N ALA A 453 -19.80 6.94 11.98
CA ALA A 453 -18.65 7.10 12.85
C ALA A 453 -18.33 8.56 13.21
N CYS A 454 -18.94 9.55 12.59
CA CYS A 454 -18.58 10.96 12.74
C CYS A 454 -18.79 11.46 14.18
N THR A 455 -17.72 12.00 14.81
CA THR A 455 -17.78 12.57 16.17
C THR A 455 -18.82 13.69 16.28
N ARG A 456 -19.11 14.42 15.21
CA ARG A 456 -20.16 15.45 15.21
C ARG A 456 -21.53 14.88 15.57
N GLY A 457 -21.80 13.60 15.28
CA GLY A 457 -23.02 12.91 15.66
C GLY A 457 -23.28 12.84 17.18
N THR A 458 -22.24 13.03 18.02
CA THR A 458 -22.40 13.09 19.48
C THR A 458 -22.89 14.46 19.97
N VAL A 459 -22.88 15.47 19.10
CA VAL A 459 -23.29 16.85 19.42
C VAL A 459 -24.70 17.15 18.89
N ASP A 460 -24.89 16.96 17.59
CA ASP A 460 -26.17 17.19 16.91
C ASP A 460 -26.42 16.15 15.81
N SER A 461 -25.86 16.35 14.63
CA SER A 461 -25.97 15.42 13.48
C SER A 461 -24.62 15.29 12.78
N PRO A 462 -24.26 14.08 12.30
CA PRO A 462 -22.99 13.89 11.58
C PRO A 462 -22.87 14.80 10.35
N ILE A 463 -21.66 15.00 9.89
CA ILE A 463 -21.41 15.75 8.64
C ILE A 463 -21.98 14.96 7.46
N ALA A 464 -22.63 15.62 6.51
CA ALA A 464 -23.10 15.03 5.25
C ALA A 464 -21.94 14.79 4.28
N ILE A 465 -21.09 13.82 4.64
CA ILE A 465 -19.81 13.52 3.98
C ILE A 465 -20.04 13.05 2.54
N ASP A 466 -21.05 12.21 2.38
CA ASP A 466 -21.36 11.59 1.09
C ASP A 466 -21.88 12.62 0.08
N GLU A 467 -22.74 13.54 0.53
CA GLU A 467 -23.25 14.63 -0.31
C GLU A 467 -22.15 15.61 -0.73
N ILE A 468 -21.21 15.93 0.18
CA ILE A 468 -20.03 16.74 -0.18
C ILE A 468 -19.19 16.00 -1.25
N LYS A 469 -18.97 14.69 -1.10
CA LYS A 469 -18.24 13.88 -2.08
C LYS A 469 -18.97 13.83 -3.43
N LYS A 470 -20.30 13.64 -3.43
CA LYS A 470 -21.15 13.69 -4.62
C LYS A 470 -21.01 15.03 -5.33
N PHE A 471 -21.04 16.15 -4.58
CA PHE A 471 -20.87 17.50 -5.11
C PHE A 471 -19.49 17.69 -5.77
N ILE A 472 -18.41 17.27 -5.08
CA ILE A 472 -17.04 17.37 -5.62
C ILE A 472 -16.92 16.61 -6.95
N ALA A 473 -17.44 15.40 -7.00
CA ALA A 473 -17.43 14.59 -8.21
C ALA A 473 -18.29 15.19 -9.33
N ALA A 474 -19.47 15.75 -9.01
CA ALA A 474 -20.32 16.43 -9.98
C ALA A 474 -19.62 17.64 -10.62
N LYS A 475 -18.81 18.39 -9.86
CA LYS A 475 -18.04 19.52 -10.41
C LYS A 475 -17.02 19.09 -11.47
N GLU A 476 -16.41 17.93 -11.34
CA GLU A 476 -15.59 17.37 -12.41
C GLU A 476 -16.43 16.99 -13.63
N LEU A 477 -17.59 16.37 -13.40
CA LEU A 477 -18.49 15.93 -14.49
C LEU A 477 -19.09 17.11 -15.28
N GLU A 478 -19.30 18.25 -14.65
CA GLU A 478 -19.76 19.51 -15.28
C GLU A 478 -18.69 20.16 -16.16
N GLN A 479 -17.41 19.84 -15.98
CA GLN A 479 -16.30 20.42 -16.73
C GLN A 479 -16.00 19.62 -18.00
N GLU A 480 -15.58 20.31 -19.07
CA GLU A 480 -15.13 19.64 -20.30
C GLU A 480 -13.89 18.78 -20.11
N THR A 481 -13.06 19.11 -19.10
CA THR A 481 -11.80 18.41 -18.82
C THR A 481 -11.91 17.60 -17.55
N ARG A 482 -11.75 16.28 -17.67
CA ARG A 482 -11.67 15.37 -16.53
C ARG A 482 -10.27 15.29 -15.98
N TYR A 483 -10.16 15.08 -14.67
CA TYR A 483 -8.88 14.77 -14.06
C TYR A 483 -8.42 13.36 -14.45
N ILE A 484 -7.36 13.27 -15.21
CA ILE A 484 -6.68 12.02 -15.56
C ILE A 484 -5.40 11.94 -14.71
N PRO A 485 -5.23 10.90 -13.89
CA PRO A 485 -4.00 10.72 -13.10
C PRO A 485 -2.76 10.67 -13.98
N VAL A 486 -1.68 11.20 -13.44
CA VAL A 486 -0.37 11.11 -14.11
C VAL A 486 0.22 9.73 -13.85
N CYS A 487 0.69 9.06 -14.89
CA CYS A 487 1.39 7.80 -14.77
C CYS A 487 2.67 7.99 -13.94
N GLU A 488 2.88 7.13 -12.93
CA GLU A 488 4.07 7.20 -12.06
C GLU A 488 5.36 6.80 -12.79
N ASN A 489 5.25 5.95 -13.79
CA ASN A 489 6.39 5.39 -14.52
C ASN A 489 6.19 5.48 -16.05
N PRO A 490 6.02 6.69 -16.62
CA PRO A 490 5.67 6.87 -18.02
C PRO A 490 6.74 6.38 -19.02
N GLU A 491 7.99 6.35 -18.60
CA GLU A 491 9.14 5.96 -19.41
C GLU A 491 9.72 4.59 -19.03
N GLY A 492 9.11 3.86 -18.11
CA GLY A 492 9.61 2.58 -17.62
C GLY A 492 10.95 2.65 -16.85
N LYS A 493 11.38 3.84 -16.42
CA LYS A 493 12.70 4.04 -15.79
C LYS A 493 12.75 3.63 -14.30
N LEU A 494 11.59 3.49 -13.65
CA LEU A 494 11.53 3.10 -12.24
C LEU A 494 11.53 1.59 -12.09
N TRP A 495 10.74 0.92 -12.91
CA TRP A 495 10.61 -0.53 -13.02
C TRP A 495 10.15 -0.88 -14.42
N GLY A 496 10.38 -2.12 -14.87
CA GLY A 496 9.88 -2.59 -16.16
C GLY A 496 8.36 -2.52 -16.21
N ALA A 497 7.82 -1.75 -17.14
CA ALA A 497 6.38 -1.59 -17.37
C ALA A 497 5.89 -2.44 -18.57
N GLU A 498 6.77 -3.26 -19.15
CA GLU A 498 6.49 -4.12 -20.30
C GLU A 498 5.56 -5.29 -19.98
N TYR A 499 5.24 -5.51 -18.70
CA TYR A 499 4.39 -6.62 -18.29
C TYR A 499 2.91 -6.29 -18.53
N ARG A 500 2.23 -7.23 -19.20
CA ARG A 500 0.79 -7.19 -19.43
C ARG A 500 0.05 -7.79 -18.25
N MET A 501 -0.99 -7.08 -17.77
CA MET A 501 -1.83 -7.48 -16.65
C MET A 501 -3.26 -7.75 -17.12
N ALA A 502 -3.85 -8.85 -16.70
CA ALA A 502 -5.22 -9.18 -17.00
C ALA A 502 -6.13 -8.98 -15.78
N VAL A 503 -7.22 -8.27 -15.96
CA VAL A 503 -8.28 -8.12 -14.97
C VAL A 503 -9.53 -8.81 -15.51
N ILE A 504 -10.09 -9.76 -14.77
CA ILE A 504 -11.23 -10.56 -15.16
C ILE A 504 -12.45 -10.12 -14.36
N GLY A 505 -13.35 -9.41 -15.03
CA GLY A 505 -14.51 -8.75 -14.45
C GLY A 505 -14.33 -7.24 -14.32
N ALA A 506 -15.24 -6.48 -14.91
CA ALA A 506 -15.26 -5.01 -14.92
C ALA A 506 -16.19 -4.42 -13.84
N GLY A 507 -16.33 -5.07 -12.69
CA GLY A 507 -16.98 -4.52 -11.50
C GLY A 507 -16.05 -3.56 -10.72
N PRO A 508 -16.54 -2.98 -9.58
CA PRO A 508 -15.75 -1.98 -8.82
C PRO A 508 -14.36 -2.44 -8.44
N ALA A 509 -14.19 -3.70 -8.02
CA ALA A 509 -12.88 -4.26 -7.65
C ALA A 509 -11.93 -4.32 -8.85
N GLY A 510 -12.39 -4.89 -9.97
CA GLY A 510 -11.59 -5.02 -11.20
C GLY A 510 -11.22 -3.67 -11.79
N LEU A 511 -12.18 -2.77 -11.91
CA LEU A 511 -11.94 -1.42 -12.41
C LEU A 511 -10.94 -0.64 -11.54
N THR A 512 -11.01 -0.80 -10.22
CA THR A 512 -10.06 -0.16 -9.28
C THR A 512 -8.65 -0.73 -9.44
N CYS A 513 -8.52 -2.05 -9.54
CA CYS A 513 -7.23 -2.69 -9.78
C CYS A 513 -6.62 -2.21 -11.11
N ALA A 514 -7.42 -2.17 -12.18
CA ALA A 514 -6.99 -1.67 -13.49
C ALA A 514 -6.54 -0.21 -13.44
N TYR A 515 -7.26 0.64 -12.70
CA TYR A 515 -6.91 2.05 -12.52
C TYR A 515 -5.51 2.20 -11.90
N TYR A 516 -5.25 1.57 -10.75
CA TYR A 516 -3.96 1.71 -10.06
C TYR A 516 -2.81 0.98 -10.77
N LEU A 517 -3.07 -0.14 -11.46
CA LEU A 517 -2.07 -0.77 -12.32
C LEU A 517 -1.67 0.15 -13.48
N ARG A 518 -2.65 0.85 -14.09
CA ARG A 518 -2.37 1.78 -15.18
C ARG A 518 -1.69 3.07 -14.69
N GLU A 519 -2.03 3.55 -13.49
CA GLU A 519 -1.32 4.66 -12.85
C GLU A 519 0.17 4.31 -12.65
N ARG A 520 0.49 3.06 -12.31
CA ARG A 520 1.87 2.53 -12.22
C ARG A 520 2.54 2.30 -13.59
N GLY A 521 1.82 2.42 -14.70
CA GLY A 521 2.37 2.34 -16.06
C GLY A 521 2.26 0.99 -16.75
N TYR A 522 1.58 0.00 -16.16
CA TYR A 522 1.42 -1.33 -16.78
C TYR A 522 0.46 -1.31 -17.96
N ASP A 523 0.65 -2.24 -18.89
CA ASP A 523 -0.31 -2.56 -19.95
C ASP A 523 -1.44 -3.43 -19.38
N VAL A 524 -2.66 -2.87 -19.29
CA VAL A 524 -3.79 -3.49 -18.60
C VAL A 524 -4.94 -3.75 -19.55
N THR A 525 -5.40 -4.99 -19.58
CA THR A 525 -6.62 -5.39 -20.29
C THR A 525 -7.66 -5.89 -19.29
N VAL A 526 -8.85 -5.33 -19.34
CA VAL A 526 -10.02 -5.76 -18.58
C VAL A 526 -10.91 -6.62 -19.48
N PHE A 527 -11.11 -7.87 -19.09
CA PHE A 527 -12.03 -8.81 -19.74
C PHE A 527 -13.38 -8.82 -19.01
N GLU A 528 -14.45 -8.58 -19.74
CA GLU A 528 -15.80 -8.53 -19.20
C GLU A 528 -16.72 -9.40 -20.06
N LYS A 529 -17.46 -10.33 -19.43
CA LYS A 529 -18.41 -11.19 -20.13
C LYS A 529 -19.61 -10.44 -20.70
N GLU A 530 -20.01 -9.38 -20.06
CA GLU A 530 -21.12 -8.54 -20.47
C GLU A 530 -20.70 -7.50 -21.51
N GLU A 531 -21.67 -6.92 -22.23
CA GLU A 531 -21.45 -5.91 -23.27
C GLU A 531 -20.91 -4.58 -22.74
N GLN A 532 -21.20 -4.24 -21.47
CA GLN A 532 -20.79 -2.98 -20.85
C GLN A 532 -20.02 -3.24 -19.54
N PRO A 533 -18.92 -2.48 -19.30
CA PRO A 533 -18.21 -2.55 -18.03
C PRO A 533 -18.99 -1.82 -16.93
N GLY A 534 -18.83 -2.28 -15.68
CA GLY A 534 -19.46 -1.71 -14.49
C GLY A 534 -19.97 -2.76 -13.51
N GLY A 535 -20.12 -4.02 -13.95
CA GLY A 535 -20.63 -5.11 -13.10
C GLY A 535 -21.98 -4.75 -12.48
N MET A 536 -22.14 -5.00 -11.17
CA MET A 536 -23.40 -4.69 -10.47
C MET A 536 -23.77 -3.21 -10.44
N LEU A 537 -22.80 -2.28 -10.64
CA LEU A 537 -23.09 -0.86 -10.74
C LEU A 537 -23.94 -0.50 -11.97
N ILE A 538 -23.82 -1.27 -13.04
CA ILE A 538 -24.60 -1.05 -14.26
C ILE A 538 -25.80 -2.01 -14.37
N TYR A 539 -25.65 -3.25 -13.95
CA TYR A 539 -26.67 -4.31 -14.14
C TYR A 539 -27.54 -4.56 -12.92
N GLY A 540 -27.08 -4.21 -11.70
CA GLY A 540 -27.82 -4.48 -10.46
C GLY A 540 -28.39 -3.26 -9.76
N ILE A 541 -27.60 -2.16 -9.67
CA ILE A 541 -28.06 -0.92 -9.03
C ILE A 541 -29.04 -0.19 -9.95
N PRO A 542 -30.26 0.18 -9.50
CA PRO A 542 -31.22 0.90 -10.32
C PRO A 542 -30.73 2.30 -10.73
N ASN A 543 -31.20 2.79 -11.90
CA ASN A 543 -30.78 4.09 -12.40
C ASN A 543 -31.19 5.27 -11.49
N PHE A 544 -32.32 5.18 -10.80
CA PHE A 544 -32.76 6.20 -9.85
C PHE A 544 -31.88 6.31 -8.59
N ARG A 545 -30.95 5.35 -8.36
CA ARG A 545 -29.91 5.44 -7.31
C ARG A 545 -28.55 5.85 -7.88
N LEU A 546 -28.22 5.35 -9.07
CA LEU A 546 -26.97 5.63 -9.76
C LEU A 546 -27.22 5.84 -11.24
N GLU A 547 -27.26 7.07 -11.67
CA GLU A 547 -27.36 7.44 -13.08
C GLU A 547 -26.23 6.79 -13.89
N LYS A 548 -26.57 6.08 -14.98
CA LYS A 548 -25.58 5.30 -15.73
C LYS A 548 -24.58 6.17 -16.49
N ASP A 549 -24.96 7.40 -16.80
CA ASP A 549 -24.04 8.36 -17.44
C ASP A 549 -22.92 8.80 -16.50
N VAL A 550 -23.23 8.93 -15.20
CA VAL A 550 -22.24 9.20 -14.16
C VAL A 550 -21.21 8.07 -14.08
N LEU A 551 -21.69 6.81 -14.04
CA LEU A 551 -20.81 5.63 -14.04
C LEU A 551 -19.95 5.55 -15.30
N ARG A 552 -20.56 5.75 -16.49
CA ARG A 552 -19.82 5.72 -17.77
C ARG A 552 -18.75 6.80 -17.82
N ALA A 553 -19.03 7.97 -17.27
CA ALA A 553 -18.06 9.06 -17.21
C ALA A 553 -16.85 8.74 -16.32
N GLU A 554 -17.04 8.07 -15.18
CA GLU A 554 -15.92 7.63 -14.33
C GLU A 554 -15.13 6.49 -14.98
N ILE A 555 -15.79 5.55 -15.66
CA ILE A 555 -15.10 4.49 -16.44
C ILE A 555 -14.32 5.05 -17.63
N ASP A 556 -14.79 6.15 -18.24
CA ASP A 556 -14.07 6.83 -19.33
C ASP A 556 -12.69 7.35 -18.90
N VAL A 557 -12.49 7.68 -17.63
CA VAL A 557 -11.17 8.02 -17.07
C VAL A 557 -10.18 6.87 -17.29
N LEU A 558 -10.58 5.63 -17.03
CA LEU A 558 -9.72 4.46 -17.23
C LEU A 558 -9.36 4.27 -18.72
N ARG A 559 -10.34 4.50 -19.64
CA ARG A 559 -10.07 4.45 -21.07
C ARG A 559 -9.05 5.51 -21.50
N ARG A 560 -9.18 6.72 -20.97
CA ARG A 560 -8.23 7.83 -21.23
C ARG A 560 -6.85 7.57 -20.61
N MET A 561 -6.78 6.82 -19.51
CA MET A 561 -5.51 6.34 -18.96
C MET A 561 -4.87 5.26 -19.84
N GLY A 562 -5.60 4.69 -20.81
CA GLY A 562 -5.12 3.65 -21.72
C GLY A 562 -5.41 2.22 -21.24
N VAL A 563 -6.41 2.00 -20.41
CA VAL A 563 -6.90 0.65 -20.10
C VAL A 563 -7.66 0.09 -21.30
N GLU A 564 -7.27 -1.09 -21.76
CA GLU A 564 -8.00 -1.84 -22.80
C GLU A 564 -9.21 -2.56 -22.20
N PHE A 565 -10.39 -2.44 -22.81
CA PHE A 565 -11.59 -3.17 -22.44
C PHE A 565 -12.00 -4.16 -23.52
N ARG A 566 -12.11 -5.43 -23.15
CA ARG A 566 -12.65 -6.52 -23.98
C ARG A 566 -13.96 -7.00 -23.40
N CYS A 567 -15.03 -6.26 -23.69
CA CYS A 567 -16.40 -6.64 -23.32
C CYS A 567 -16.95 -7.72 -24.27
N GLY A 568 -17.97 -8.46 -23.82
CA GLY A 568 -18.50 -9.61 -24.53
C GLY A 568 -17.54 -10.80 -24.62
N THR A 569 -16.53 -10.86 -23.71
CA THR A 569 -15.50 -11.91 -23.68
C THR A 569 -15.50 -12.61 -22.34
N GLU A 570 -15.97 -13.87 -22.33
CA GLU A 570 -16.00 -14.71 -21.14
C GLU A 570 -14.71 -15.53 -21.02
N VAL A 571 -13.84 -15.17 -20.08
CA VAL A 571 -12.63 -15.94 -19.78
C VAL A 571 -13.01 -17.30 -19.20
N GLY A 572 -12.36 -18.36 -19.69
CA GLY A 572 -12.72 -19.76 -19.41
C GLY A 572 -13.57 -20.38 -20.52
N LYS A 573 -14.28 -19.58 -21.29
CA LYS A 573 -15.12 -20.06 -22.39
C LYS A 573 -14.62 -19.58 -23.76
N ASP A 574 -14.51 -18.26 -23.97
CA ASP A 574 -14.07 -17.69 -25.25
C ASP A 574 -12.55 -17.65 -25.34
N ILE A 575 -11.87 -17.51 -24.21
CA ILE A 575 -10.41 -17.55 -24.08
C ILE A 575 -10.05 -18.10 -22.69
N THR A 576 -9.04 -18.98 -22.64
CA THR A 576 -8.58 -19.57 -21.37
C THR A 576 -7.47 -18.72 -20.72
N ILE A 577 -7.25 -18.90 -19.41
CA ILE A 577 -6.12 -18.27 -18.68
C ILE A 577 -4.79 -18.70 -19.29
N GLU A 578 -4.68 -19.98 -19.69
CA GLU A 578 -3.44 -20.48 -20.30
C GLU A 578 -3.17 -19.84 -21.68
N GLU A 579 -4.19 -19.53 -22.44
CA GLU A 579 -4.04 -18.76 -23.68
C GLU A 579 -3.62 -17.32 -23.43
N LEU A 580 -4.14 -16.70 -22.37
CA LEU A 580 -3.72 -15.37 -21.95
C LEU A 580 -2.25 -15.36 -21.48
N ARG A 581 -1.80 -16.39 -20.73
CA ARG A 581 -0.38 -16.56 -20.37
C ARG A 581 0.50 -16.64 -21.62
N ARG A 582 0.08 -17.40 -22.64
CA ARG A 582 0.77 -17.48 -23.93
C ARG A 582 0.80 -16.16 -24.71
N GLN A 583 -0.21 -15.30 -24.53
CA GLN A 583 -0.24 -13.94 -25.07
C GLN A 583 0.61 -12.94 -24.29
N GLY A 584 1.30 -13.38 -23.22
CA GLY A 584 2.25 -12.58 -22.45
C GLY A 584 1.69 -11.91 -21.21
N TYR A 585 0.45 -12.19 -20.81
CA TYR A 585 -0.07 -11.73 -19.52
C TYR A 585 0.68 -12.42 -18.37
N LYS A 586 1.10 -11.65 -17.37
CA LYS A 586 1.98 -12.11 -16.27
C LYS A 586 1.28 -12.27 -14.94
N ALA A 587 0.17 -11.56 -14.72
CA ALA A 587 -0.63 -11.68 -13.52
C ALA A 587 -2.11 -11.42 -13.84
N PHE A 588 -2.98 -12.06 -13.06
CA PHE A 588 -4.43 -12.11 -13.27
C PHE A 588 -5.16 -11.68 -12.01
N TYR A 589 -6.06 -10.74 -12.11
CA TYR A 589 -6.96 -10.37 -11.01
C TYR A 589 -8.38 -10.83 -11.30
N MET A 590 -8.88 -11.79 -10.55
CA MET A 590 -10.26 -12.30 -10.67
C MET A 590 -11.20 -11.47 -9.79
N ALA A 591 -12.08 -10.71 -10.42
CA ALA A 591 -13.03 -9.78 -9.79
C ALA A 591 -14.44 -9.96 -10.37
N ILE A 592 -14.87 -11.23 -10.54
CA ILE A 592 -16.13 -11.60 -11.21
C ILE A 592 -17.37 -11.27 -10.39
N GLY A 593 -17.22 -10.94 -9.09
CA GLY A 593 -18.34 -10.63 -8.20
C GLY A 593 -19.27 -11.83 -7.91
N LEU A 594 -20.50 -11.51 -7.50
CA LEU A 594 -21.56 -12.49 -7.20
C LEU A 594 -22.79 -12.18 -8.07
N GLN A 595 -22.88 -12.78 -9.24
CA GLN A 595 -23.99 -12.51 -10.20
C GLN A 595 -25.12 -13.55 -10.16
N GLY A 596 -24.89 -14.72 -9.56
CA GLY A 596 -25.92 -15.75 -9.35
C GLY A 596 -26.87 -15.37 -8.21
N GLY A 597 -28.17 -15.49 -8.43
CA GLY A 597 -29.16 -15.35 -7.37
C GLY A 597 -29.36 -16.68 -6.62
N ARG A 598 -29.31 -16.63 -5.29
CA ARG A 598 -29.67 -17.77 -4.47
C ARG A 598 -31.18 -17.97 -4.48
N ARG A 599 -31.59 -19.23 -4.36
CA ARG A 599 -32.97 -19.66 -4.29
C ARG A 599 -33.41 -19.96 -2.85
N THR A 600 -34.70 -19.81 -2.58
CA THR A 600 -35.27 -20.14 -1.26
C THR A 600 -35.37 -21.66 -1.02
N GLY A 601 -35.46 -22.45 -2.07
CA GLY A 601 -35.61 -23.91 -2.01
C GLY A 601 -37.00 -24.36 -1.59
N VAL A 602 -38.01 -23.50 -1.68
CA VAL A 602 -39.39 -23.85 -1.31
C VAL A 602 -40.18 -24.48 -2.48
N PRO A 603 -41.17 -25.32 -2.24
CA PRO A 603 -42.01 -25.88 -3.29
C PRO A 603 -42.64 -24.78 -4.15
N GLY A 604 -42.66 -24.97 -5.47
CA GLY A 604 -43.27 -24.04 -6.45
C GLY A 604 -42.34 -22.99 -7.01
N GLU A 605 -41.07 -22.98 -6.59
CA GLU A 605 -40.04 -22.00 -6.98
C GLU A 605 -39.68 -22.09 -8.48
N ASP A 606 -39.97 -23.19 -9.15
CA ASP A 606 -39.75 -23.40 -10.58
C ASP A 606 -40.90 -22.90 -11.47
N ALA A 607 -41.93 -22.29 -10.91
CA ALA A 607 -43.08 -21.79 -11.65
C ALA A 607 -42.76 -20.50 -12.44
N GLU A 608 -43.47 -20.33 -13.58
CA GLU A 608 -43.44 -19.09 -14.33
C GLU A 608 -43.98 -17.92 -13.47
N GLY A 609 -43.21 -16.81 -13.43
CA GLY A 609 -43.46 -15.68 -12.52
C GLY A 609 -42.54 -15.66 -11.31
N VAL A 610 -41.67 -16.69 -11.09
CA VAL A 610 -40.61 -16.66 -10.09
C VAL A 610 -39.27 -16.28 -10.74
N LYS A 611 -38.61 -15.22 -10.25
CA LYS A 611 -37.32 -14.78 -10.74
C LYS A 611 -36.39 -14.46 -9.58
N SER A 612 -35.06 -14.61 -9.79
CA SER A 612 -34.11 -14.04 -8.85
C SER A 612 -34.14 -12.50 -8.96
N GLY A 613 -33.98 -11.82 -7.84
CA GLY A 613 -33.93 -10.35 -7.80
C GLY A 613 -32.84 -9.77 -8.69
N VAL A 614 -31.67 -10.43 -8.75
CA VAL A 614 -30.54 -10.00 -9.60
C VAL A 614 -30.89 -10.08 -11.08
N ALA A 615 -31.53 -11.19 -11.52
CA ALA A 615 -31.96 -11.32 -12.91
C ALA A 615 -33.02 -10.28 -13.29
N PHE A 616 -33.97 -10.02 -12.39
CA PHE A 616 -34.98 -8.98 -12.60
C PHE A 616 -34.35 -7.58 -12.70
N LEU A 617 -33.39 -7.22 -11.81
CA LEU A 617 -32.69 -5.93 -11.89
C LEU A 617 -31.91 -5.77 -13.19
N LYS A 618 -31.29 -6.87 -13.67
CA LYS A 618 -30.55 -6.87 -14.95
C LYS A 618 -31.52 -6.67 -16.14
N GLU A 619 -32.66 -7.30 -16.15
CA GLU A 619 -33.70 -7.08 -17.16
C GLU A 619 -34.23 -5.63 -17.14
N ALA A 620 -34.50 -5.08 -15.96
CA ALA A 620 -34.95 -3.72 -15.79
C ALA A 620 -33.91 -2.69 -16.25
N ALA A 621 -32.64 -2.93 -15.94
CA ALA A 621 -31.53 -2.10 -16.40
C ALA A 621 -31.38 -2.15 -17.93
N ALA A 622 -31.51 -3.32 -18.54
CA ALA A 622 -31.49 -3.47 -20.00
C ALA A 622 -32.68 -2.77 -20.67
N GLY A 623 -33.88 -2.87 -20.09
CA GLY A 623 -35.07 -2.17 -20.59
C GLY A 623 -34.95 -0.65 -20.53
N PHE A 624 -34.24 -0.10 -19.52
CA PHE A 624 -34.00 1.36 -19.37
C PHE A 624 -32.75 1.85 -20.11
N ALA A 625 -32.00 0.99 -20.77
CA ALA A 625 -30.73 1.36 -21.41
C ALA A 625 -30.85 2.50 -22.45
N GLY A 626 -32.04 2.65 -23.07
CA GLY A 626 -32.38 3.76 -23.96
C GLY A 626 -32.82 5.06 -23.26
N GLY A 627 -32.92 5.09 -21.93
CA GLY A 627 -33.37 6.24 -21.15
C GLY A 627 -34.89 6.49 -21.23
N THR A 628 -35.68 5.47 -21.62
CA THR A 628 -37.11 5.58 -21.84
C THR A 628 -37.87 4.63 -20.91
N GLU A 629 -38.69 5.16 -20.01
CA GLU A 629 -39.48 4.36 -19.07
C GLU A 629 -40.51 3.43 -19.77
N SER A 630 -40.92 3.73 -21.01
CA SER A 630 -41.85 2.85 -21.79
C SER A 630 -41.24 1.46 -22.08
N ASP A 631 -39.93 1.34 -22.10
CA ASP A 631 -39.20 0.13 -22.47
C ASP A 631 -38.87 -0.76 -21.26
N LEU A 632 -39.25 -0.31 -20.06
CA LEU A 632 -39.12 -1.09 -18.84
C LEU A 632 -39.90 -2.42 -18.90
N VAL A 633 -39.31 -3.42 -18.24
CA VAL A 633 -39.96 -4.72 -18.00
C VAL A 633 -41.31 -4.48 -17.34
N LYS A 634 -42.37 -5.10 -17.87
CA LYS A 634 -43.71 -5.01 -17.29
C LYS A 634 -44.07 -6.30 -16.56
N LEU A 635 -44.28 -6.15 -15.25
CA LEU A 635 -44.80 -7.20 -14.40
C LEU A 635 -46.35 -7.14 -14.34
N SER A 636 -47.02 -8.27 -14.49
CA SER A 636 -48.47 -8.33 -14.42
C SER A 636 -48.95 -8.56 -12.98
N GLY A 637 -49.84 -7.70 -12.47
CA GLY A 637 -50.48 -7.89 -11.16
C GLY A 637 -49.57 -7.65 -9.95
N ASP A 638 -49.93 -8.23 -8.82
CA ASP A 638 -49.23 -8.03 -7.55
C ASP A 638 -47.90 -8.78 -7.53
N VAL A 639 -46.90 -8.16 -6.86
CA VAL A 639 -45.53 -8.66 -6.74
C VAL A 639 -45.16 -8.91 -5.28
N VAL A 640 -44.56 -10.05 -5.01
CA VAL A 640 -43.95 -10.38 -3.71
C VAL A 640 -42.46 -10.39 -3.86
N VAL A 641 -41.74 -9.66 -3.00
CA VAL A 641 -40.28 -9.65 -2.89
C VAL A 641 -39.86 -10.36 -1.60
N ILE A 642 -39.00 -11.37 -1.71
CA ILE A 642 -38.51 -12.14 -0.57
C ILE A 642 -37.06 -11.73 -0.28
N GLY A 643 -36.83 -11.10 0.88
CA GLY A 643 -35.52 -10.64 1.36
C GLY A 643 -35.60 -9.35 2.15
N GLY A 644 -34.61 -9.06 2.98
CA GLY A 644 -34.56 -7.87 3.87
C GLY A 644 -33.32 -7.00 3.70
N GLY A 645 -32.43 -7.28 2.75
CA GLY A 645 -31.21 -6.47 2.50
C GLY A 645 -31.45 -5.38 1.43
N ASN A 646 -30.43 -4.52 1.22
CA ASN A 646 -30.50 -3.41 0.25
C ASN A 646 -30.86 -3.87 -1.17
N VAL A 647 -30.41 -5.07 -1.58
CA VAL A 647 -30.80 -5.66 -2.88
C VAL A 647 -32.30 -5.89 -2.95
N ALA A 648 -32.90 -6.36 -1.87
CA ALA A 648 -34.37 -6.57 -1.81
C ALA A 648 -35.15 -5.25 -1.90
N VAL A 649 -34.62 -4.21 -1.25
CA VAL A 649 -35.15 -2.83 -1.36
C VAL A 649 -35.07 -2.32 -2.80
N ASP A 650 -33.93 -2.48 -3.46
CA ASP A 650 -33.73 -2.10 -4.87
C ASP A 650 -34.68 -2.86 -5.81
N VAL A 651 -34.85 -4.14 -5.57
CA VAL A 651 -35.82 -5.00 -6.30
C VAL A 651 -37.24 -4.51 -6.09
N ALA A 652 -37.64 -4.21 -4.86
CA ALA A 652 -39.00 -3.78 -4.53
C ALA A 652 -39.30 -2.39 -5.13
N ARG A 653 -38.40 -1.42 -5.00
CA ARG A 653 -38.53 -0.09 -5.59
C ARG A 653 -38.55 -0.14 -7.12
N THR A 654 -37.74 -1.02 -7.72
CA THR A 654 -37.78 -1.26 -9.18
C THR A 654 -39.13 -1.89 -9.59
N ALA A 655 -39.62 -2.88 -8.84
CA ALA A 655 -40.90 -3.53 -9.13
C ALA A 655 -42.10 -2.57 -9.08
N VAL A 656 -42.10 -1.58 -8.13
CA VAL A 656 -43.12 -0.53 -8.07
C VAL A 656 -43.24 0.25 -9.38
N ARG A 657 -42.11 0.44 -10.06
CA ARG A 657 -42.03 1.16 -11.37
C ARG A 657 -42.38 0.26 -12.55
N CYS A 658 -42.37 -1.06 -12.35
CA CYS A 658 -42.59 -2.05 -13.40
C CYS A 658 -44.00 -2.70 -13.34
N THR A 659 -44.81 -2.45 -12.30
CA THR A 659 -46.15 -3.00 -12.15
C THR A 659 -47.19 -1.94 -11.83
N ASN A 660 -48.48 -2.25 -12.18
CA ASN A 660 -49.61 -1.47 -11.68
C ASN A 660 -50.25 -2.12 -10.42
N GLY A 661 -49.74 -3.29 -9.99
CA GLY A 661 -50.15 -4.01 -8.80
C GLY A 661 -49.50 -3.49 -7.53
N LYS A 662 -49.75 -4.16 -6.41
CA LYS A 662 -49.11 -3.91 -5.13
C LYS A 662 -47.77 -4.65 -5.08
N VAL A 663 -46.78 -4.01 -4.47
CA VAL A 663 -45.51 -4.65 -4.17
C VAL A 663 -45.40 -4.87 -2.65
N THR A 664 -45.23 -6.10 -2.24
CA THR A 664 -45.07 -6.49 -0.84
C THR A 664 -43.71 -7.15 -0.64
N MET A 665 -42.86 -6.58 0.22
CA MET A 665 -41.53 -7.08 0.59
C MET A 665 -41.64 -7.78 1.95
N LEU A 666 -41.11 -9.02 2.06
CA LEU A 666 -41.08 -9.76 3.30
C LEU A 666 -39.68 -10.25 3.65
N CYS A 667 -39.33 -10.17 4.93
CA CYS A 667 -38.03 -10.62 5.45
C CYS A 667 -38.16 -11.38 6.76
N LEU A 668 -37.12 -12.12 7.11
CA LEU A 668 -37.05 -12.92 8.34
C LEU A 668 -36.91 -12.09 9.59
N GLU A 669 -36.18 -10.98 9.47
CA GLU A 669 -35.77 -10.09 10.54
C GLU A 669 -36.93 -9.26 11.09
N SER A 670 -36.80 -8.77 12.32
CA SER A 670 -37.62 -7.68 12.88
C SER A 670 -37.34 -6.35 12.14
N ALA A 671 -38.14 -5.35 12.41
CA ALA A 671 -37.90 -4.03 11.79
C ALA A 671 -36.56 -3.44 12.21
N GLU A 672 -36.15 -3.67 13.47
CA GLU A 672 -34.90 -3.18 14.05
C GLU A 672 -33.66 -3.98 13.59
N GLU A 673 -33.85 -5.25 13.22
CA GLU A 673 -32.75 -6.14 12.79
C GLU A 673 -32.63 -6.24 11.25
N MET A 674 -33.48 -5.55 10.53
CA MET A 674 -33.50 -5.58 9.06
C MET A 674 -32.15 -5.12 8.50
N PRO A 675 -31.49 -5.90 7.61
CA PRO A 675 -30.14 -5.57 7.12
C PRO A 675 -30.07 -4.38 6.16
N ALA A 676 -31.20 -3.97 5.57
CA ALA A 676 -31.23 -2.79 4.69
C ALA A 676 -31.01 -1.50 5.49
N ALA A 677 -30.40 -0.50 4.85
CA ALA A 677 -30.26 0.83 5.44
C ALA A 677 -31.64 1.45 5.72
N GLU A 678 -31.78 2.09 6.88
CA GLU A 678 -33.07 2.61 7.37
C GLU A 678 -33.68 3.61 6.37
N ASP A 679 -32.89 4.55 5.87
CA ASP A 679 -33.31 5.54 4.88
C ASP A 679 -33.75 4.91 3.56
N GLU A 680 -33.12 3.81 3.12
CA GLU A 680 -33.54 3.09 1.91
C GLU A 680 -34.88 2.35 2.12
N ALA A 681 -35.10 1.81 3.32
CA ALA A 681 -36.37 1.19 3.68
C ALA A 681 -37.49 2.23 3.79
N GLU A 682 -37.22 3.42 4.36
CA GLU A 682 -38.15 4.54 4.42
C GLU A 682 -38.53 5.04 3.02
N ASP A 683 -37.52 5.20 2.11
CA ASP A 683 -37.77 5.54 0.70
C ASP A 683 -38.70 4.52 0.03
N ALA A 684 -38.46 3.22 0.23
CA ALA A 684 -39.29 2.17 -0.34
C ALA A 684 -40.73 2.24 0.17
N ALA A 685 -40.92 2.46 1.47
CA ALA A 685 -42.24 2.65 2.08
C ALA A 685 -42.95 3.90 1.53
N ALA A 686 -42.23 5.04 1.38
CA ALA A 686 -42.76 6.26 0.79
C ALA A 686 -43.20 6.08 -0.68
N GLU A 687 -42.45 5.25 -1.42
CA GLU A 687 -42.80 4.83 -2.80
C GLU A 687 -43.96 3.82 -2.86
N GLY A 688 -44.47 3.34 -1.72
CA GLY A 688 -45.66 2.46 -1.60
C GLY A 688 -45.35 0.98 -1.56
N VAL A 689 -44.11 0.57 -1.27
CA VAL A 689 -43.76 -0.81 -0.94
C VAL A 689 -44.35 -1.14 0.44
N ILE A 690 -45.02 -2.28 0.53
CA ILE A 690 -45.57 -2.79 1.80
C ILE A 690 -44.50 -3.70 2.43
N ILE A 691 -43.84 -3.25 3.47
CA ILE A 691 -42.79 -4.03 4.18
C ILE A 691 -43.44 -4.83 5.31
N ARG A 692 -43.12 -6.13 5.38
CA ARG A 692 -43.60 -7.06 6.44
C ARG A 692 -42.41 -7.85 7.02
N ASN A 693 -42.09 -7.56 8.24
CA ASN A 693 -41.01 -8.18 9.00
C ASN A 693 -41.42 -9.45 9.76
N GLY A 694 -40.49 -10.37 9.96
CA GLY A 694 -40.68 -11.57 10.76
C GLY A 694 -41.42 -12.73 10.01
N TRP A 695 -41.24 -12.81 8.68
CA TRP A 695 -41.88 -13.83 7.85
C TRP A 695 -40.90 -14.49 6.89
N GLY A 696 -40.91 -15.86 6.89
CA GLY A 696 -40.14 -16.66 5.93
C GLY A 696 -41.07 -17.42 4.96
N PRO A 697 -40.63 -17.67 3.72
CA PRO A 697 -41.43 -18.41 2.75
C PRO A 697 -41.60 -19.87 3.17
N LYS A 698 -42.75 -20.43 2.92
CA LYS A 698 -43.10 -21.83 3.15
C LYS A 698 -43.31 -22.60 1.83
N GLU A 699 -44.12 -22.03 0.95
CA GLU A 699 -44.39 -22.58 -0.39
C GLU A 699 -44.89 -21.47 -1.34
N ILE A 700 -44.63 -21.62 -2.62
CA ILE A 700 -45.19 -20.78 -3.70
C ILE A 700 -46.37 -21.53 -4.30
N LEU A 701 -47.55 -20.93 -4.23
CA LEU A 701 -48.79 -21.50 -4.77
C LEU A 701 -48.82 -21.32 -6.28
N THR A 702 -49.16 -22.38 -7.00
CA THR A 702 -49.20 -22.41 -8.45
C THR A 702 -50.50 -22.96 -8.99
N LYS A 703 -50.81 -22.62 -10.23
CA LYS A 703 -51.88 -23.27 -11.02
C LYS A 703 -51.35 -23.62 -12.40
N GLU A 704 -51.90 -24.69 -12.97
CA GLU A 704 -51.63 -25.04 -14.36
C GLU A 704 -52.51 -24.22 -15.31
N ILE A 705 -51.91 -23.68 -16.34
CA ILE A 705 -52.56 -23.01 -17.45
C ILE A 705 -52.12 -23.66 -18.76
N ALA A 706 -53.02 -23.70 -19.74
CA ALA A 706 -52.67 -24.17 -21.08
C ALA A 706 -51.89 -23.05 -21.79
N ALA A 707 -50.67 -23.32 -22.21
CA ALA A 707 -49.89 -22.43 -23.03
C ALA A 707 -50.36 -22.40 -24.49
N ALA A 708 -50.02 -21.37 -25.23
CA ALA A 708 -50.47 -21.18 -26.62
C ALA A 708 -49.96 -22.27 -27.58
N ASP A 709 -48.93 -23.00 -27.24
CA ASP A 709 -48.32 -24.12 -27.98
C ASP A 709 -48.90 -25.49 -27.60
N GLY A 710 -49.90 -25.52 -26.67
CA GLY A 710 -50.55 -26.73 -26.18
C GLY A 710 -49.82 -27.44 -25.04
N THR A 711 -48.73 -26.92 -24.53
CA THR A 711 -48.07 -27.36 -23.30
C THR A 711 -48.79 -26.85 -22.06
N SER A 712 -48.59 -27.49 -20.89
CA SER A 712 -49.07 -26.98 -19.60
C SER A 712 -47.96 -26.22 -18.88
N GLU A 713 -48.21 -24.96 -18.53
CA GLU A 713 -47.33 -24.16 -17.72
C GLU A 713 -47.85 -23.95 -16.30
N ARG A 714 -46.98 -24.04 -15.31
CA ARG A 714 -47.29 -23.69 -13.92
C ARG A 714 -47.00 -22.22 -13.69
N VAL A 715 -48.04 -21.46 -13.34
CA VAL A 715 -47.90 -20.02 -13.05
C VAL A 715 -48.17 -19.73 -11.58
N VAL A 716 -47.48 -18.71 -11.04
CA VAL A 716 -47.67 -18.26 -9.66
C VAL A 716 -49.06 -17.71 -9.42
N THR A 717 -49.65 -18.04 -8.25
CA THR A 717 -50.94 -17.47 -7.77
C THR A 717 -50.82 -16.86 -6.38
N GLY A 718 -49.76 -17.13 -5.64
CA GLY A 718 -49.48 -16.56 -4.32
C GLY A 718 -48.29 -17.21 -3.62
N VAL A 719 -48.00 -16.77 -2.41
CA VAL A 719 -46.95 -17.34 -1.54
C VAL A 719 -47.52 -17.52 -0.15
N VAL A 720 -47.28 -18.69 0.45
CA VAL A 720 -47.54 -18.98 1.86
C VAL A 720 -46.25 -18.68 2.65
N PHE A 721 -46.37 -17.85 3.67
CA PHE A 721 -45.33 -17.53 4.63
C PHE A 721 -45.57 -18.15 5.98
N LYS A 722 -44.52 -18.37 6.76
CA LYS A 722 -44.55 -18.82 8.14
C LYS A 722 -43.83 -17.83 9.03
N ARG A 723 -44.28 -17.68 10.26
CA ARG A 723 -43.71 -16.72 11.22
C ARG A 723 -42.28 -17.08 11.58
N CYS A 724 -41.34 -16.18 11.36
CA CYS A 724 -39.97 -16.30 11.85
C CYS A 724 -39.90 -15.83 13.32
N THR A 725 -39.47 -16.72 14.21
CA THR A 725 -39.36 -16.46 15.64
C THR A 725 -37.92 -16.11 16.09
N GLN A 726 -36.96 -16.49 15.27
CA GLN A 726 -35.54 -16.23 15.53
C GLN A 726 -34.78 -16.32 14.22
N VAL A 727 -33.86 -15.37 13.94
CA VAL A 727 -33.03 -15.35 12.74
C VAL A 727 -31.62 -15.90 13.02
N LYS A 728 -31.05 -15.56 14.19
CA LYS A 728 -29.69 -15.95 14.58
C LYS A 728 -29.68 -16.78 15.84
N ASP A 729 -28.77 -17.72 15.98
CA ASP A 729 -28.51 -18.46 17.22
C ASP A 729 -27.82 -17.58 18.29
N ALA A 730 -27.55 -18.18 19.48
CA ALA A 730 -26.91 -17.49 20.60
C ALA A 730 -25.46 -17.02 20.28
N GLU A 731 -24.83 -17.63 19.29
CA GLU A 731 -23.51 -17.31 18.79
C GLU A 731 -23.53 -16.31 17.61
N GLY A 732 -24.72 -15.77 17.27
CA GLY A 732 -24.91 -14.79 16.19
C GLY A 732 -24.88 -15.38 14.76
N ARG A 733 -24.87 -16.72 14.60
CA ARG A 733 -24.87 -17.39 13.29
C ARG A 733 -26.29 -17.47 12.73
N PHE A 734 -26.43 -17.31 11.42
CA PHE A 734 -27.72 -17.43 10.74
C PHE A 734 -28.31 -18.84 10.93
N CYS A 735 -29.39 -18.93 11.70
CA CYS A 735 -30.08 -20.16 12.07
C CYS A 735 -31.58 -19.89 12.29
N PRO A 736 -32.35 -19.62 11.22
CA PRO A 736 -33.75 -19.20 11.35
C PRO A 736 -34.64 -20.30 11.94
N ARG A 737 -35.52 -19.92 12.88
CA ARG A 737 -36.55 -20.78 13.47
C ARG A 737 -37.93 -20.23 13.15
N TYR A 738 -38.88 -21.13 12.97
CA TYR A 738 -40.24 -20.79 12.51
C TYR A 738 -41.30 -21.37 13.41
N ASP A 739 -42.43 -20.66 13.51
CA ASP A 739 -43.72 -21.25 13.92
C ASP A 739 -44.48 -21.72 12.67
N GLU A 740 -44.54 -23.04 12.49
CA GLU A 740 -45.18 -23.66 11.35
C GLU A 740 -46.73 -23.51 11.34
N ASN A 741 -47.33 -23.14 12.48
CA ASN A 741 -48.78 -22.97 12.63
C ASN A 741 -49.22 -21.52 12.38
N ASP A 742 -48.33 -20.55 12.58
CA ASP A 742 -48.59 -19.13 12.26
C ASP A 742 -48.20 -18.86 10.79
N THR A 743 -49.20 -18.91 9.93
CA THR A 743 -49.01 -18.78 8.49
C THR A 743 -49.83 -17.63 7.90
N MET A 744 -49.30 -17.00 6.87
CA MET A 744 -49.92 -15.94 6.10
C MET A 744 -49.83 -16.24 4.61
N THR A 745 -50.95 -16.09 3.89
CA THR A 745 -50.95 -16.23 2.42
C THR A 745 -51.10 -14.86 1.76
N ILE A 746 -50.23 -14.58 0.79
CA ILE A 746 -50.27 -13.37 -0.05
C ILE A 746 -50.52 -13.81 -1.50
N ALA A 747 -51.61 -13.32 -2.09
CA ALA A 747 -51.87 -13.54 -3.51
C ALA A 747 -50.94 -12.63 -4.34
N CYS A 748 -50.33 -13.21 -5.37
CA CYS A 748 -49.47 -12.46 -6.30
C CYS A 748 -49.32 -13.19 -7.62
N SER A 749 -48.87 -12.49 -8.64
CA SER A 749 -48.58 -13.06 -9.96
C SER A 749 -47.08 -13.16 -10.22
N ASN A 750 -46.25 -12.50 -9.40
CA ASN A 750 -44.79 -12.54 -9.52
C ASN A 750 -44.15 -12.68 -8.13
N VAL A 751 -43.07 -13.45 -8.07
CA VAL A 751 -42.22 -13.61 -6.90
C VAL A 751 -40.78 -13.28 -7.29
N LEU A 752 -40.15 -12.33 -6.57
CA LEU A 752 -38.78 -11.90 -6.78
C LEU A 752 -37.93 -12.27 -5.56
N GLU A 753 -37.00 -13.18 -5.74
CA GLU A 753 -36.16 -13.71 -4.66
C GLU A 753 -34.87 -12.94 -4.52
N ALA A 754 -34.67 -12.26 -3.40
CA ALA A 754 -33.50 -11.48 -3.05
C ALA A 754 -32.84 -11.98 -1.75
N VAL A 755 -32.62 -13.30 -1.66
CA VAL A 755 -32.16 -14.03 -0.46
C VAL A 755 -30.67 -14.35 -0.46
N GLY A 756 -29.93 -13.60 -1.21
CA GLY A 756 -28.46 -13.68 -1.32
C GLY A 756 -27.98 -13.94 -2.73
N GLN A 757 -26.68 -13.95 -2.87
CA GLN A 757 -25.97 -14.06 -4.15
C GLN A 757 -24.93 -15.17 -4.10
N SER A 758 -24.43 -15.62 -5.27
CA SER A 758 -23.38 -16.64 -5.42
C SER A 758 -22.47 -16.31 -6.58
N ALA A 759 -21.21 -16.77 -6.50
CA ALA A 759 -20.27 -16.67 -7.60
C ALA A 759 -20.60 -17.67 -8.70
N GLU A 760 -20.51 -17.25 -9.94
CA GLU A 760 -20.68 -18.08 -11.12
C GLU A 760 -19.32 -18.23 -11.82
N TRP A 761 -18.58 -19.27 -11.44
CA TRP A 761 -17.24 -19.52 -11.96
C TRP A 761 -17.23 -20.12 -13.37
N GLY A 762 -18.30 -20.84 -13.77
CA GLY A 762 -18.33 -21.56 -15.05
C GLY A 762 -17.08 -22.42 -15.25
N THR A 763 -16.39 -22.23 -16.37
CA THR A 763 -15.13 -22.90 -16.71
C THR A 763 -13.89 -22.06 -16.40
N LEU A 764 -14.03 -20.89 -15.77
CA LEU A 764 -12.93 -19.93 -15.52
C LEU A 764 -11.76 -20.56 -14.75
N LEU A 765 -12.05 -21.43 -13.78
CA LEU A 765 -11.04 -22.04 -12.91
C LEU A 765 -10.44 -23.33 -13.49
N GLU A 766 -10.92 -23.83 -14.62
CA GLU A 766 -10.42 -25.05 -15.23
C GLU A 766 -8.92 -24.92 -15.59
N GLY A 767 -8.14 -25.90 -15.17
CA GLY A 767 -6.68 -25.92 -15.38
C GLY A 767 -5.89 -25.04 -14.41
N THR A 768 -6.54 -24.40 -13.41
CA THR A 768 -5.87 -23.64 -12.35
C THR A 768 -5.84 -24.42 -11.03
N LYS A 769 -5.02 -23.95 -10.05
CA LYS A 769 -4.99 -24.47 -8.68
C LYS A 769 -5.85 -23.66 -7.72
N VAL A 770 -6.69 -22.77 -8.23
CA VAL A 770 -7.57 -21.95 -7.38
C VAL A 770 -8.59 -22.86 -6.69
N GLU A 771 -8.63 -22.79 -5.38
CA GLU A 771 -9.54 -23.55 -4.54
C GLU A 771 -10.79 -22.73 -4.20
N LEU A 772 -11.94 -23.41 -4.07
CA LEU A 772 -13.17 -22.80 -3.61
C LEU A 772 -13.48 -23.24 -2.17
N GLY A 773 -13.69 -22.25 -1.31
CA GLY A 773 -14.07 -22.44 0.07
C GLY A 773 -15.58 -22.40 0.30
N ARG A 774 -15.97 -22.07 1.53
CA ARG A 774 -17.37 -21.98 1.95
C ARG A 774 -18.15 -20.97 1.08
N GLY A 775 -19.31 -21.37 0.63
CA GLY A 775 -20.19 -20.53 -0.21
C GLY A 775 -19.73 -20.35 -1.65
N GLY A 776 -18.76 -21.16 -2.12
CA GLY A 776 -18.22 -21.07 -3.47
C GLY A 776 -17.32 -19.86 -3.72
N LEU A 777 -16.76 -19.27 -2.64
CA LEU A 777 -15.82 -18.17 -2.72
C LEU A 777 -14.40 -18.69 -2.96
N ALA A 778 -13.57 -17.95 -3.69
CA ALA A 778 -12.20 -18.36 -3.93
C ALA A 778 -11.33 -18.18 -2.68
N VAL A 779 -10.54 -19.21 -2.36
CA VAL A 779 -9.58 -19.19 -1.25
C VAL A 779 -8.37 -18.36 -1.67
N HIS A 780 -7.98 -17.40 -0.85
CA HIS A 780 -6.85 -16.52 -1.07
C HIS A 780 -6.27 -16.03 0.25
N ASP A 781 -5.04 -15.56 0.21
CA ASP A 781 -4.40 -14.88 1.35
C ASP A 781 -5.04 -13.49 1.57
N THR A 782 -5.39 -13.16 2.81
CA THR A 782 -6.13 -11.94 3.15
C THR A 782 -5.32 -10.64 3.03
N VAL A 783 -3.99 -10.74 3.05
CA VAL A 783 -3.08 -9.60 2.91
C VAL A 783 -2.68 -9.40 1.45
N THR A 784 -2.32 -10.49 0.77
CA THR A 784 -1.77 -10.45 -0.59
C THR A 784 -2.81 -10.66 -1.67
N PHE A 785 -3.99 -11.17 -1.34
CA PHE A 785 -5.05 -11.56 -2.29
C PHE A 785 -4.63 -12.68 -3.26
N GLN A 786 -3.45 -13.30 -3.05
CA GLN A 786 -2.92 -14.38 -3.88
C GLN A 786 -3.64 -15.69 -3.58
N THR A 787 -3.93 -16.45 -4.61
CA THR A 787 -4.52 -17.79 -4.51
C THR A 787 -3.42 -18.88 -4.46
N ALA A 788 -3.81 -20.16 -4.43
CA ALA A 788 -2.87 -21.27 -4.59
C ALA A 788 -2.19 -21.30 -5.98
N GLU A 789 -2.73 -20.61 -6.98
CA GLU A 789 -2.07 -20.35 -8.25
C GLU A 789 -1.30 -19.02 -8.18
N PRO A 790 0.04 -19.03 -8.22
CA PRO A 790 0.85 -17.87 -7.83
C PRO A 790 0.62 -16.58 -8.63
N ASP A 791 0.24 -16.67 -9.90
CA ASP A 791 -0.03 -15.53 -10.78
C ASP A 791 -1.48 -15.06 -10.75
N ILE A 792 -2.34 -15.72 -9.92
CA ILE A 792 -3.77 -15.40 -9.81
C ILE A 792 -4.08 -14.80 -8.45
N PHE A 793 -4.70 -13.63 -8.48
CA PHE A 793 -5.17 -12.87 -7.32
C PHE A 793 -6.69 -12.74 -7.39
N VAL A 794 -7.36 -12.74 -6.24
CA VAL A 794 -8.83 -12.66 -6.16
C VAL A 794 -9.23 -11.61 -5.13
N GLY A 795 -10.28 -10.84 -5.42
CA GLY A 795 -10.84 -9.88 -4.48
C GLY A 795 -12.27 -9.46 -4.85
N GLY A 796 -12.78 -8.47 -4.13
CA GLY A 796 -14.19 -8.12 -4.19
C GLY A 796 -15.07 -9.27 -3.68
N ASP A 797 -16.31 -9.32 -4.15
CA ASP A 797 -17.29 -10.29 -3.65
C ASP A 797 -16.93 -11.73 -3.99
N ALA A 798 -16.17 -11.98 -5.05
CA ALA A 798 -15.75 -13.33 -5.45
C ALA A 798 -14.81 -14.00 -4.40
N GLY A 799 -14.07 -13.19 -3.64
CA GLY A 799 -13.18 -13.68 -2.58
C GLY A 799 -13.78 -13.56 -1.18
N HIS A 800 -14.55 -12.49 -0.92
CA HIS A 800 -14.98 -12.14 0.43
C HIS A 800 -16.50 -12.28 0.69
N GLY A 801 -17.31 -12.60 -0.33
CA GLY A 801 -18.76 -12.55 -0.25
C GLY A 801 -19.30 -11.14 -0.52
N ALA A 802 -20.65 -11.02 -0.50
CA ALA A 802 -21.32 -9.76 -0.82
C ALA A 802 -20.96 -8.64 0.17
N ARG A 803 -20.39 -7.54 -0.35
CA ARG A 803 -20.02 -6.33 0.39
C ARG A 803 -20.39 -5.09 -0.41
N PHE A 804 -20.09 -3.92 0.13
CA PHE A 804 -20.35 -2.64 -0.54
C PHE A 804 -19.28 -2.30 -1.58
N ALA A 805 -19.63 -1.43 -2.53
CA ALA A 805 -18.69 -1.00 -3.59
C ALA A 805 -17.37 -0.44 -3.05
N ILE A 806 -17.40 0.27 -1.91
CA ILE A 806 -16.19 0.83 -1.29
C ILE A 806 -15.25 -0.24 -0.74
N ASP A 807 -15.78 -1.38 -0.27
CA ASP A 807 -14.96 -2.53 0.15
C ASP A 807 -14.26 -3.16 -1.07
N ALA A 808 -15.00 -3.32 -2.18
CA ALA A 808 -14.45 -3.84 -3.44
C ALA A 808 -13.36 -2.90 -4.03
N ILE A 809 -13.53 -1.58 -3.88
CA ILE A 809 -12.51 -0.58 -4.25
C ILE A 809 -11.24 -0.76 -3.41
N ALA A 810 -11.38 -0.92 -2.10
CA ALA A 810 -10.25 -1.18 -1.21
C ALA A 810 -9.47 -2.45 -1.60
N ASP A 811 -10.18 -3.53 -1.92
CA ASP A 811 -9.59 -4.79 -2.37
C ASP A 811 -8.82 -4.61 -3.69
N GLY A 812 -9.40 -3.95 -4.68
CA GLY A 812 -8.77 -3.70 -5.98
C GLY A 812 -7.45 -2.93 -5.85
N LYS A 813 -7.39 -1.94 -4.95
CA LYS A 813 -6.17 -1.19 -4.66
C LYS A 813 -5.09 -2.07 -4.03
N LYS A 814 -5.45 -2.90 -3.05
CA LYS A 814 -4.53 -3.83 -2.39
C LYS A 814 -4.01 -4.93 -3.34
N ALA A 815 -4.88 -5.46 -4.19
CA ALA A 815 -4.51 -6.47 -5.19
C ALA A 815 -3.52 -5.91 -6.23
N CYS A 816 -3.69 -4.66 -6.67
CA CYS A 816 -2.73 -3.97 -7.55
C CYS A 816 -1.31 -4.00 -6.97
N GLU A 817 -1.15 -3.72 -5.68
CA GLU A 817 0.14 -3.77 -4.99
C GLU A 817 0.76 -5.17 -5.05
N SER A 818 -0.04 -6.21 -4.85
CA SER A 818 0.43 -7.60 -4.90
C SER A 818 0.83 -8.03 -6.31
N MET A 819 0.05 -7.65 -7.32
CA MET A 819 0.37 -7.93 -8.72
C MET A 819 1.66 -7.22 -9.15
N HIS A 820 1.82 -5.94 -8.75
CA HIS A 820 3.05 -5.19 -9.00
C HIS A 820 4.27 -5.91 -8.42
N ARG A 821 4.21 -6.36 -7.18
CA ARG A 821 5.31 -7.08 -6.52
C ARG A 821 5.58 -8.44 -7.16
N TYR A 822 4.53 -9.17 -7.53
CA TYR A 822 4.64 -10.50 -8.11
C TYR A 822 5.40 -10.52 -9.44
N VAL A 823 5.14 -9.58 -10.32
CA VAL A 823 5.78 -9.56 -11.66
C VAL A 823 7.25 -9.15 -11.62
N HIS A 824 7.72 -8.59 -10.51
CA HIS A 824 9.12 -8.23 -10.32
C HIS A 824 9.87 -9.30 -9.53
N ALA A 825 10.87 -9.92 -10.16
CA ALA A 825 11.65 -10.97 -9.54
C ALA A 825 12.28 -10.52 -8.21
N GLY A 826 12.23 -11.40 -7.20
CA GLY A 826 12.82 -11.14 -5.90
C GLY A 826 12.06 -10.19 -4.98
N GLN A 827 10.86 -9.72 -5.38
CA GLN A 827 10.01 -8.93 -4.51
C GLN A 827 9.15 -9.84 -3.62
N SER A 828 9.14 -9.55 -2.31
CA SER A 828 8.24 -10.20 -1.36
C SER A 828 6.84 -9.60 -1.45
N LEU A 829 5.82 -10.43 -1.38
CA LEU A 829 4.43 -9.95 -1.33
C LEU A 829 4.04 -9.34 0.02
N THR A 830 4.80 -9.62 1.08
CA THR A 830 4.49 -9.24 2.46
C THR A 830 5.48 -8.25 3.07
N ILE A 831 6.79 -8.40 2.82
CA ILE A 831 7.80 -7.49 3.38
C ILE A 831 7.58 -6.07 2.87
N GLY A 832 7.55 -5.11 3.77
CA GLY A 832 7.34 -3.71 3.42
C GLY A 832 5.90 -3.37 3.00
N ARG A 833 4.91 -4.24 3.24
CA ARG A 833 3.50 -3.96 2.99
C ARG A 833 2.94 -2.94 3.98
N ASP A 834 2.04 -2.07 3.54
CA ASP A 834 1.32 -1.18 4.45
C ASP A 834 0.23 -1.98 5.19
N LEU A 835 0.51 -2.33 6.44
CA LEU A 835 -0.38 -3.07 7.35
C LEU A 835 -0.87 -2.15 8.48
N ARG A 836 -1.18 -0.91 8.16
CA ARG A 836 -1.57 0.10 9.14
C ARG A 836 -2.88 -0.27 9.84
N GLU A 837 -2.85 -0.33 11.16
CA GLU A 837 -4.04 -0.43 11.99
C GLU A 837 -4.57 0.96 12.38
N PHE A 838 -5.86 1.18 12.16
CA PHE A 838 -6.56 2.38 12.57
C PHE A 838 -7.34 2.07 13.86
N ARG A 839 -6.98 2.73 14.97
CA ARG A 839 -7.70 2.59 16.23
C ARG A 839 -8.87 3.56 16.29
N GLU A 840 -10.02 3.06 16.68
CA GLU A 840 -11.17 3.91 16.93
C GLU A 840 -10.93 4.81 18.15
N LEU A 841 -11.45 6.03 18.03
CA LEU A 841 -11.48 7.00 19.11
C LEU A 841 -12.70 6.73 20.00
N ASP A 842 -12.50 6.77 21.32
CA ASP A 842 -13.64 6.81 22.28
C ASP A 842 -14.30 8.19 22.18
N LYS A 843 -15.43 8.24 21.46
CA LYS A 843 -16.18 9.48 21.23
C LYS A 843 -16.83 10.03 22.51
N ASP A 844 -17.12 9.14 23.48
CA ASP A 844 -17.79 9.53 24.72
C ASP A 844 -16.85 10.24 25.69
N ASP A 845 -15.53 10.09 25.50
CA ASP A 845 -14.50 10.76 26.32
C ASP A 845 -13.91 12.02 25.67
N ILE A 846 -14.50 12.55 24.61
CA ILE A 846 -13.98 13.73 23.91
C ILE A 846 -14.66 15.00 24.37
N GLN A 847 -13.85 16.03 24.66
CA GLN A 847 -14.31 17.39 24.93
C GLN A 847 -14.39 18.19 23.61
N ILE A 848 -15.55 18.77 23.36
CA ILE A 848 -15.79 19.65 22.21
C ILE A 848 -16.04 21.07 22.76
N PRO A 849 -14.99 21.90 22.87
CA PRO A 849 -15.08 23.20 23.54
C PRO A 849 -15.89 24.22 22.74
N SER A 850 -15.89 24.11 21.43
CA SER A 850 -16.66 24.98 20.53
C SER A 850 -16.91 24.30 19.20
N TYR A 851 -17.99 24.65 18.54
CA TYR A 851 -18.35 24.12 17.23
C TYR A 851 -19.29 25.10 16.51
N ASP A 852 -19.39 24.98 15.18
CA ASP A 852 -20.35 25.71 14.37
C ASP A 852 -21.78 25.19 14.63
N HIS A 853 -22.71 26.07 14.98
CA HIS A 853 -24.09 25.73 15.33
C HIS A 853 -25.04 25.62 14.12
N SER A 854 -24.51 25.67 12.90
CA SER A 854 -25.32 25.49 11.69
C SER A 854 -25.93 24.09 11.67
N SER A 855 -27.17 24.01 11.19
CA SER A 855 -27.85 22.72 11.00
C SER A 855 -27.22 21.91 9.85
N ARG A 856 -27.29 20.57 9.96
CA ARG A 856 -26.91 19.67 8.87
C ARG A 856 -27.64 20.05 7.60
N GLN A 857 -26.91 20.17 6.52
CA GLN A 857 -27.48 20.44 5.21
C GLN A 857 -28.13 19.20 4.61
N VAL A 858 -29.20 19.39 3.89
CA VAL A 858 -29.96 18.33 3.20
C VAL A 858 -30.02 18.68 1.72
N PRO A 859 -29.82 17.69 0.82
CA PRO A 859 -29.93 17.93 -0.62
C PRO A 859 -31.35 18.34 -1.03
N GLY A 860 -31.45 19.14 -2.07
CA GLY A 860 -32.71 19.44 -2.69
C GLY A 860 -33.31 18.25 -3.45
N HIS A 861 -34.59 18.38 -3.81
CA HIS A 861 -35.26 17.40 -4.64
C HIS A 861 -35.83 18.04 -5.89
N LYS A 862 -35.57 17.45 -7.05
CA LYS A 862 -36.21 17.81 -8.31
C LYS A 862 -37.71 17.51 -8.24
N ALA A 863 -38.52 18.33 -8.90
CA ALA A 863 -39.93 18.06 -9.02
C ALA A 863 -40.17 16.77 -9.84
N GLY A 864 -40.97 15.85 -9.33
CA GLY A 864 -41.33 14.61 -10.01
C GLY A 864 -42.02 13.63 -9.07
N ASP A 865 -42.70 12.65 -9.65
CA ASP A 865 -43.21 11.49 -8.87
C ASP A 865 -42.11 10.43 -8.81
N PRO A 866 -41.64 10.09 -7.62
CA PRO A 866 -40.62 9.05 -7.49
C PRO A 866 -41.00 7.70 -8.11
N LYS A 867 -42.30 7.37 -8.13
CA LYS A 867 -42.80 6.12 -8.75
C LYS A 867 -42.83 6.15 -10.27
N GLY A 868 -42.91 7.35 -10.84
CA GLY A 868 -43.09 7.56 -12.27
C GLY A 868 -41.77 7.77 -13.04
N THR A 869 -40.61 7.69 -12.37
CA THR A 869 -39.33 7.89 -13.03
C THR A 869 -38.25 6.94 -12.56
N PHE A 870 -37.32 6.64 -13.48
CA PHE A 870 -36.08 5.90 -13.21
C PHE A 870 -34.88 6.85 -13.05
N HIS A 871 -35.07 8.16 -13.02
CA HIS A 871 -34.01 9.14 -12.78
C HIS A 871 -33.83 9.48 -11.29
N ASP A 872 -32.62 9.83 -10.90
CA ASP A 872 -32.32 10.36 -9.55
C ASP A 872 -32.96 11.76 -9.38
N LEU A 873 -33.85 11.86 -8.41
CA LEU A 873 -34.52 13.12 -8.08
C LEU A 873 -33.80 13.94 -7.03
N ARG A 874 -32.72 13.45 -6.45
CA ARG A 874 -31.90 14.21 -5.49
C ARG A 874 -31.05 15.22 -6.24
N GLU A 875 -31.05 16.46 -5.79
CA GLU A 875 -30.17 17.49 -6.30
C GLU A 875 -28.83 17.46 -5.56
N PRO A 876 -27.69 17.70 -6.22
CA PRO A 876 -26.43 17.89 -5.51
C PRO A 876 -26.48 19.14 -4.63
N PHE A 877 -25.65 19.21 -3.60
CA PHE A 877 -25.50 20.41 -2.80
C PHE A 877 -25.13 21.63 -3.65
N THR A 878 -25.55 22.81 -3.18
CA THR A 878 -25.03 24.09 -3.71
C THR A 878 -23.66 24.38 -3.08
N PRO A 879 -22.85 25.27 -3.69
CA PRO A 879 -21.57 25.71 -3.10
C PRO A 879 -21.73 26.31 -1.68
N GLU A 880 -22.84 26.96 -1.38
CA GLU A 880 -23.18 27.53 -0.09
C GLU A 880 -23.46 26.41 0.94
N GLN A 881 -24.23 25.40 0.54
CA GLN A 881 -24.48 24.22 1.40
C GLN A 881 -23.18 23.48 1.70
N VAL A 882 -22.30 23.27 0.71
CA VAL A 882 -20.99 22.64 0.92
C VAL A 882 -20.15 23.46 1.90
N ARG A 883 -20.11 24.78 1.77
CA ARG A 883 -19.34 25.65 2.68
C ARG A 883 -19.88 25.57 4.10
N THR A 884 -21.20 25.63 4.27
CA THR A 884 -21.86 25.52 5.57
C THR A 884 -21.61 24.17 6.21
N GLU A 885 -21.80 23.07 5.45
CA GLU A 885 -21.61 21.71 5.95
C GLU A 885 -20.14 21.42 6.30
N ALA A 886 -19.19 21.90 5.48
CA ALA A 886 -17.77 21.78 5.74
C ALA A 886 -17.34 22.55 7.02
N GLY A 887 -17.98 23.72 7.30
CA GLY A 887 -17.76 24.51 8.51
C GLY A 887 -18.17 23.78 9.80
N ARG A 888 -19.12 22.85 9.70
CA ARG A 888 -19.57 22.02 10.84
C ARG A 888 -18.54 20.97 11.27
N CYS A 889 -17.54 20.66 10.41
CA CYS A 889 -16.53 19.63 10.69
C CYS A 889 -15.68 20.01 11.91
N LEU A 890 -15.61 19.12 12.92
CA LEU A 890 -14.88 19.37 14.15
C LEU A 890 -13.35 19.29 14.00
N GLY A 891 -12.84 18.80 12.84
CA GLY A 891 -11.40 18.66 12.63
C GLY A 891 -10.74 17.71 13.62
N CYS A 892 -11.30 16.51 13.81
CA CYS A 892 -10.91 15.59 14.90
C CYS A 892 -9.45 15.15 14.86
N GLY A 893 -8.87 14.94 13.67
CA GLY A 893 -7.54 14.39 13.48
C GLY A 893 -6.49 15.46 13.17
N ALA A 894 -5.26 15.19 13.60
CA ALA A 894 -4.06 15.93 13.19
C ALA A 894 -2.86 14.99 13.13
N THR A 895 -1.90 15.29 12.26
CA THR A 895 -0.62 14.57 12.25
C THR A 895 0.18 14.91 13.50
N THR A 896 0.88 13.91 14.03
CA THR A 896 1.92 14.09 15.05
C THR A 896 3.23 13.54 14.52
N VAL A 897 4.36 14.03 14.99
CA VAL A 897 5.69 13.55 14.61
C VAL A 897 6.40 12.98 15.83
N ASP A 898 6.89 11.75 15.70
CA ASP A 898 7.83 11.19 16.67
C ASP A 898 9.22 11.77 16.40
N GLU A 899 9.63 12.69 17.25
CA GLU A 899 10.89 13.45 17.14
C GLU A 899 12.13 12.54 17.19
N ASN A 900 12.01 11.39 17.87
CA ASN A 900 13.13 10.45 18.02
C ASN A 900 13.33 9.59 16.75
N ARG A 901 12.26 9.38 16.00
CA ARG A 901 12.30 8.64 14.74
C ARG A 901 12.55 9.53 13.54
N CYS A 902 12.14 10.80 13.59
CA CYS A 902 12.27 11.73 12.48
C CYS A 902 13.75 11.91 12.08
N ILE A 903 14.06 11.69 10.81
CA ILE A 903 15.40 11.82 10.22
C ILE A 903 15.61 13.16 9.50
N GLY A 904 14.62 14.04 9.47
CA GLY A 904 14.72 15.37 8.89
C GLY A 904 14.90 15.41 7.37
N CYS A 905 14.32 14.45 6.63
CA CYS A 905 14.47 14.36 5.17
C CYS A 905 13.64 15.37 4.37
N GLY A 906 12.59 15.96 4.95
CA GLY A 906 11.76 16.98 4.29
C GLY A 906 10.65 16.44 3.38
N LEU A 907 10.52 15.13 3.14
CA LEU A 907 9.48 14.57 2.28
C LEU A 907 8.06 14.92 2.73
N CYS A 908 7.82 14.96 4.05
CA CYS A 908 6.50 15.28 4.59
C CYS A 908 6.12 16.76 4.36
N THR A 909 7.08 17.68 4.40
CA THR A 909 6.82 19.11 4.20
C THR A 909 6.44 19.41 2.75
N THR A 910 7.12 18.79 1.78
CA THR A 910 6.82 18.98 0.35
C THR A 910 5.47 18.37 -0.09
N ARG A 911 4.87 17.51 0.75
CA ARG A 911 3.55 16.90 0.48
C ARG A 911 2.39 17.63 1.15
N CYS A 912 2.67 18.56 2.05
CA CYS A 912 1.62 19.26 2.79
C CYS A 912 1.09 20.45 1.98
N GLU A 913 -0.14 20.34 1.48
CA GLU A 913 -0.82 21.42 0.75
C GLU A 913 -1.48 22.47 1.67
N PHE A 914 -1.42 22.26 2.98
CA PHE A 914 -2.00 23.15 4.00
C PHE A 914 -0.93 23.92 4.78
N ASP A 915 0.33 23.80 4.39
CA ASP A 915 1.45 24.43 5.07
C ASP A 915 1.43 24.19 6.59
N ALA A 916 1.11 22.93 6.96
CA ALA A 916 0.92 22.52 8.35
C ALA A 916 2.11 21.78 8.95
N ILE A 917 3.14 21.48 8.16
CA ILE A 917 4.31 20.72 8.61
C ILE A 917 5.59 21.35 8.02
N HIS A 918 6.54 21.66 8.90
CA HIS A 918 7.78 22.35 8.58
C HIS A 918 8.98 21.63 9.16
N LEU A 919 10.16 21.86 8.60
CA LEU A 919 11.44 21.43 9.19
C LEU A 919 12.02 22.53 10.07
N GLU A 920 12.48 22.16 11.27
CA GLU A 920 13.26 23.03 12.15
C GLU A 920 14.60 22.38 12.46
N ARG A 921 15.66 23.19 12.61
CA ARG A 921 17.02 22.71 12.86
C ARG A 921 17.26 22.49 14.36
N ASP A 922 16.80 21.35 14.87
CA ASP A 922 16.83 21.00 16.29
C ASP A 922 18.13 20.30 16.74
N LEU A 923 18.88 19.73 15.81
CA LEU A 923 20.05 18.89 16.08
C LEU A 923 21.28 19.36 15.29
N PRO A 924 21.78 20.57 15.54
CA PRO A 924 22.87 21.14 14.77
C PRO A 924 24.15 20.28 14.72
N GLU A 925 24.40 19.48 15.75
CA GLU A 925 25.52 18.53 15.78
C GLU A 925 25.42 17.39 14.76
N ALA A 926 24.23 17.09 14.24
CA ALA A 926 24.07 16.10 13.18
C ALA A 926 24.63 16.57 11.81
N SER A 927 24.85 17.87 11.65
CA SER A 927 25.54 18.40 10.46
C SER A 927 27.05 18.11 10.46
N ASN A 928 27.64 17.73 11.59
CA ASN A 928 29.05 17.39 11.65
C ASN A 928 29.30 16.05 10.97
N MET A 929 30.00 16.06 9.86
CA MET A 929 30.40 14.84 9.17
C MET A 929 31.78 14.42 9.64
N VAL A 930 31.90 13.22 10.22
CA VAL A 930 33.15 12.72 10.81
C VAL A 930 33.81 11.74 9.86
N ALA A 931 35.07 11.97 9.53
CA ALA A 931 35.86 11.05 8.71
C ALA A 931 36.00 9.66 9.36
N THR A 932 36.09 8.62 8.54
CA THR A 932 36.07 7.20 9.02
C THR A 932 37.15 6.93 10.07
N GLU A 933 38.30 7.53 9.96
CA GLU A 933 39.41 7.40 10.88
C GLU A 933 39.12 7.98 12.27
N ASP A 934 38.27 9.01 12.34
CA ASP A 934 37.94 9.75 13.56
C ASP A 934 36.64 9.29 14.22
N LYS A 935 35.87 8.36 13.59
CA LYS A 935 34.60 7.88 14.13
C LYS A 935 34.74 7.15 15.46
N LEU A 936 35.79 6.34 15.62
CA LEU A 936 36.00 5.51 16.82
C LEU A 936 36.17 6.35 18.10
N PRO A 937 36.99 7.41 18.13
CA PRO A 937 37.09 8.34 19.28
C PRO A 937 35.77 9.02 19.64
N VAL A 938 34.97 9.42 18.64
CA VAL A 938 33.67 10.08 18.85
C VAL A 938 32.68 9.09 19.48
N VAL A 939 32.53 7.89 18.90
CA VAL A 939 31.65 6.84 19.42
C VAL A 939 32.11 6.38 20.79
N GLY A 940 33.42 6.16 20.99
CA GLY A 940 33.99 5.70 22.26
C GLY A 940 33.73 6.69 23.39
N LYS A 941 33.96 7.98 23.16
CA LYS A 941 33.66 9.05 24.14
C LYS A 941 32.18 9.04 24.57
N TYR A 942 31.27 8.91 23.63
CA TYR A 942 29.84 8.84 23.91
C TYR A 942 29.45 7.55 24.63
N ALA A 943 29.96 6.41 24.15
CA ALA A 943 29.70 5.10 24.75
C ALA A 943 30.17 5.06 26.22
N LEU A 944 31.33 5.59 26.54
CA LEU A 944 31.83 5.68 27.91
C LEU A 944 30.91 6.57 28.77
N LYS A 945 30.57 7.76 28.30
CA LYS A 945 29.66 8.68 29.01
C LYS A 945 28.31 8.02 29.28
N ARG A 946 27.76 7.29 28.33
CA ARG A 946 26.49 6.59 28.46
C ARG A 946 26.60 5.40 29.40
N GLN A 947 27.66 4.61 29.34
CA GLN A 947 27.89 3.51 30.29
C GLN A 947 27.94 3.99 31.74
N PHE A 948 28.58 5.14 32.02
CA PHE A 948 28.54 5.76 33.33
C PHE A 948 27.10 6.14 33.75
N LYS A 949 26.29 6.72 32.87
CA LYS A 949 24.89 7.00 33.16
C LYS A 949 24.10 5.73 33.48
N ILE A 950 24.28 4.65 32.71
CA ILE A 950 23.62 3.36 32.92
C ILE A 950 24.03 2.74 34.26
N LEU A 951 25.31 2.76 34.59
CA LEU A 951 25.82 2.21 35.84
C LEU A 951 25.34 2.97 37.10
N PHE A 952 25.13 4.26 36.99
CA PHE A 952 24.70 5.11 38.11
C PHE A 952 23.18 5.36 38.12
N ASN A 953 22.45 4.84 37.16
CA ASN A 953 20.99 4.93 37.11
C ASN A 953 20.38 3.99 38.18
N LYS A 954 19.84 4.59 39.25
CA LYS A 954 19.20 3.86 40.35
C LYS A 954 17.75 3.47 40.03
N GLY A 955 17.56 2.76 38.92
CA GLY A 955 16.32 2.03 38.68
C GLY A 955 15.02 2.88 38.61
N GLU A 956 15.07 4.06 38.04
CA GLU A 956 13.82 4.69 37.55
C GLU A 956 13.35 3.85 36.36
N ASN A 957 12.34 3.02 36.62
CA ASN A 957 11.59 2.34 35.59
C ASN A 957 10.96 3.41 34.69
N VAL A 958 11.49 3.58 33.53
CA VAL A 958 10.86 4.36 32.47
C VAL A 958 9.73 3.48 31.91
N GLN A 959 8.50 3.70 32.38
CA GLN A 959 7.29 3.21 31.73
C GLN A 959 6.98 4.04 30.50
#